data_6b98c0f24f895eecf7bb777f504126fb
#
_entry.id   6b98c0f24f895eecf7bb777f504126fb
#
_cell.length_a   1.000
_cell.length_b   1.000
_cell.length_c   1.000
_cell.angle_alpha   90.00
_cell.angle_beta   90.00
_cell.angle_gamma   90.00
#
_symmetry.space_group_name_H-M   'P 1'
#
loop_
_entity.id
_entity.type
_entity.pdbx_description
1 polymer ?
#
loop_
_entity_poly.entity_id
_entity_poly.type
_entity_poly.pdbx_seq_one_letter_code
_entity_poly.pdbx_strand_id
1 'polypeptide(L)'
;MQNWVSYQNGNYKVSLDLTTGTKIRENDEDFFDAEFPESADVKITNRCSNGCSFCHENSTKDGKHSDALHSPVWESFHPYTEIACLSGNTVVHGENGSVDIKDLKVGDKIFDSINTLATVIHIAESNKQPYRIKGQRGFNVVCSADHPFICNGVQIKAENLLNQSVDMIKLAESIDQSYFLDFSPLMKEANPIFKTSRGGKLFDDGTIRLRNCTPRIPSKIEVTKELMYIYGLFVAEGDSKGYTLNINETDFAQKISDYWENVLGLKVSVTTNPEKHSMHVGTRPSTMNQDLFFNLMSCGKGARNKNLSYLYKIQNKELIRWALIGLIDGDGCFRKRLDKKKNPDYSFSLKTTSKKLAYDFSYLLKKWFGIKATVYYGWSKERKIENRILAKSDYYKVDVYGYDACVELFQDYYGELPQPISNFSSLRKEDRILSIEESEKETLYDITLAYGSSHVFPINGGWLTHNCGGGNLMEYPDLVPLLERLKTLKLISNITVHQWDFEKNFDLIKKLSDEKLIYGLGVSLDKVTPEFIDKMKQFPNGVIHVINGIVTGVQMMALANNGLKILILGYKTVRRGNKLYHSNVGYAIDKRKTLLYNQLEKILKENWFKVVSFDNLAIKQLKPQRLVSEEYWNTCFMGDDGIDGHQTSASMYIDLVENEFARNSCDVDHRFKIEDKTVTEMYQFLKGLK
;
A
#
# COMPACT_ATOMS: atom_id res chain seq x y z
N MET A 1 48.86 13.58 13.56
CA MET A 1 48.71 12.33 14.35
C MET A 1 47.76 11.45 13.57
N GLN A 2 48.11 10.20 13.32
CA GLN A 2 47.23 9.24 12.62
C GLN A 2 46.06 8.92 13.53
N ASN A 3 44.85 9.11 13.04
CA ASN A 3 43.60 8.81 13.80
C ASN A 3 43.21 7.31 13.64
N TRP A 4 44.20 6.43 13.72
CA TRP A 4 44.01 5.00 13.64
C TRP A 4 43.60 4.43 15.00
N VAL A 5 42.57 3.60 15.02
CA VAL A 5 42.18 2.76 16.15
C VAL A 5 42.36 1.30 15.76
N SER A 6 42.81 0.49 16.68
CA SER A 6 42.98 -0.96 16.43
C SER A 6 42.38 -1.77 17.55
N TYR A 7 41.76 -2.89 17.21
CA TYR A 7 41.16 -3.82 18.16
C TYR A 7 41.31 -5.26 17.64
N GLN A 8 41.24 -6.23 18.54
CA GLN A 8 41.19 -7.66 18.22
C GLN A 8 39.76 -8.07 17.98
N ASN A 9 39.50 -8.89 16.95
CA ASN A 9 38.19 -9.48 16.67
C ASN A 9 38.35 -10.97 16.32
N GLY A 10 38.13 -11.82 17.32
CA GLY A 10 38.41 -13.24 17.18
C GLY A 10 39.89 -13.51 16.89
N ASN A 11 40.20 -14.18 15.76
CA ASN A 11 41.56 -14.56 15.38
C ASN A 11 42.33 -13.49 14.62
N TYR A 12 41.79 -12.27 14.42
CA TYR A 12 42.43 -11.23 13.63
C TYR A 12 42.36 -9.85 14.30
N LYS A 13 43.29 -8.98 13.91
CA LYS A 13 43.34 -7.59 14.34
C LYS A 13 42.73 -6.68 13.28
N VAL A 14 41.88 -5.76 13.68
CA VAL A 14 41.28 -4.71 12.85
C VAL A 14 41.97 -3.39 13.15
N SER A 15 42.42 -2.68 12.13
CA SER A 15 42.92 -1.31 12.22
C SER A 15 42.07 -0.41 11.34
N LEU A 16 41.45 0.61 11.95
CA LEU A 16 40.50 1.53 11.30
C LEU A 16 41.02 2.96 11.37
N ASP A 17 41.16 3.61 10.22
CA ASP A 17 41.45 5.05 10.14
C ASP A 17 40.13 5.85 10.24
N LEU A 18 39.94 6.51 11.34
CA LEU A 18 38.75 7.35 11.63
C LEU A 18 38.62 8.59 10.74
N THR A 19 39.65 8.91 9.95
CA THR A 19 39.67 10.06 9.02
C THR A 19 39.16 9.67 7.63
N THR A 20 39.60 8.52 7.13
CA THR A 20 39.30 8.06 5.77
C THR A 20 38.27 6.93 5.70
N GLY A 21 38.00 6.27 6.83
CA GLY A 21 37.18 5.05 6.88
C GLY A 21 37.91 3.80 6.36
N THR A 22 39.26 3.91 6.10
CA THR A 22 40.07 2.76 5.65
C THR A 22 40.18 1.75 6.77
N LYS A 23 39.81 0.50 6.50
CA LYS A 23 39.88 -0.63 7.43
C LYS A 23 40.87 -1.64 6.91
N ILE A 24 41.82 -2.04 7.76
CA ILE A 24 42.85 -3.09 7.49
C ILE A 24 42.60 -4.21 8.49
N ARG A 25 42.61 -5.44 8.01
CA ARG A 25 42.55 -6.65 8.82
C ARG A 25 43.84 -7.41 8.67
N GLU A 26 44.40 -7.84 9.78
CA GLU A 26 45.69 -8.55 9.85
C GLU A 26 45.48 -9.84 10.63
N ASN A 27 45.90 -10.97 10.04
CA ASN A 27 45.89 -12.28 10.64
C ASN A 27 47.08 -13.12 10.18
N ASP A 28 47.53 -14.02 11.02
CA ASP A 28 48.58 -15.01 10.72
C ASP A 28 47.98 -16.34 10.14
N GLU A 29 46.64 -16.47 10.04
CA GLU A 29 45.92 -17.61 9.52
C GLU A 29 45.29 -17.32 8.15
N ASP A 30 44.99 -18.37 7.39
CA ASP A 30 44.37 -18.24 6.03
C ASP A 30 42.91 -17.84 6.04
N PHE A 31 42.29 -17.60 7.20
CA PHE A 31 40.89 -17.20 7.33
C PHE A 31 40.66 -16.21 8.49
N PHE A 32 39.62 -15.42 8.40
CA PHE A 32 39.18 -14.48 9.43
C PHE A 32 37.96 -15.03 10.17
N ASP A 33 38.06 -15.19 11.48
CA ASP A 33 36.97 -15.68 12.33
C ASP A 33 36.58 -14.64 13.38
N ALA A 34 35.60 -13.78 13.03
CA ALA A 34 35.15 -12.70 13.88
C ALA A 34 34.41 -13.21 15.13
N GLU A 35 34.70 -12.62 16.27
CA GLU A 35 34.00 -12.85 17.53
C GLU A 35 32.71 -12.04 17.63
N PHE A 36 32.72 -10.80 17.15
CA PHE A 36 31.59 -9.86 17.14
C PHE A 36 31.52 -9.14 15.77
N PRO A 37 30.35 -8.52 15.45
CA PRO A 37 30.22 -7.84 14.16
C PRO A 37 31.06 -6.57 14.11
N GLU A 38 31.78 -6.36 13.02
CA GLU A 38 32.49 -5.11 12.77
C GLU A 38 31.56 -3.99 12.28
N SER A 39 30.45 -4.37 11.70
CA SER A 39 29.38 -3.47 11.26
C SER A 39 28.00 -4.08 11.56
N ALA A 40 27.05 -3.22 11.85
CA ALA A 40 25.65 -3.61 11.96
C ALA A 40 24.76 -2.57 11.28
N ASP A 41 23.91 -3.05 10.40
CA ASP A 41 22.78 -2.27 9.91
C ASP A 41 21.72 -2.25 11.00
N VAL A 42 21.62 -1.17 11.76
CA VAL A 42 20.63 -1.04 12.83
C VAL A 42 19.48 -0.17 12.37
N LYS A 43 18.33 -0.78 12.24
CA LYS A 43 17.09 -0.08 11.91
C LYS A 43 16.46 0.46 13.19
N ILE A 44 16.52 1.77 13.38
CA ILE A 44 15.96 2.48 14.56
C ILE A 44 14.61 3.11 14.26
N THR A 45 14.21 3.17 12.98
CA THR A 45 12.92 3.68 12.57
C THR A 45 12.45 3.00 11.30
N ASN A 46 11.15 2.80 11.18
CA ASN A 46 10.46 2.42 9.95
C ASN A 46 9.92 3.65 9.19
N ARG A 47 10.29 4.88 9.58
CA ARG A 47 9.77 6.15 9.06
C ARG A 47 10.58 6.72 7.87
N CYS A 48 10.02 6.82 6.60
CA CYS A 48 10.65 7.41 5.42
C CYS A 48 9.68 8.02 4.41
N SER A 49 9.89 9.26 4.05
CA SER A 49 9.09 10.00 3.07
C SER A 49 9.54 9.83 1.61
N ASN A 50 10.62 9.09 1.33
CA ASN A 50 11.27 9.10 0.00
C ASN A 50 10.64 8.18 -1.05
N GLY A 51 9.84 7.18 -0.67
CA GLY A 51 9.00 6.39 -1.57
C GLY A 51 9.69 5.66 -2.74
N CYS A 52 10.95 5.26 -2.62
CA CYS A 52 11.71 4.65 -3.72
C CYS A 52 11.05 3.38 -4.26
N SER A 53 10.84 3.31 -5.58
CA SER A 53 10.19 2.18 -6.26
C SER A 53 10.95 0.86 -6.18
N PHE A 54 12.23 0.90 -5.85
CA PHE A 54 13.14 -0.24 -5.68
C PHE A 54 13.54 -0.49 -4.23
N CYS A 55 12.87 0.11 -3.23
CA CYS A 55 13.22 -0.01 -1.83
C CYS A 55 13.14 -1.45 -1.33
N HIS A 56 14.21 -1.94 -0.70
CA HIS A 56 14.32 -3.29 -0.17
C HIS A 56 13.95 -3.41 1.31
N GLU A 57 13.91 -2.30 2.07
CA GLU A 57 13.51 -2.29 3.48
C GLU A 57 12.00 -2.17 3.67
N ASN A 58 11.29 -1.76 2.64
CA ASN A 58 9.86 -1.60 2.67
C ASN A 58 9.37 -0.61 3.74
N SER A 59 10.17 0.37 4.10
CA SER A 59 9.87 1.37 5.11
C SER A 59 8.86 2.41 4.61
N THR A 60 8.18 3.05 5.55
CA THR A 60 7.02 3.88 5.30
C THR A 60 7.15 5.21 6.03
N LYS A 61 6.48 6.28 5.60
CA LYS A 61 6.66 7.59 6.22
C LYS A 61 6.04 7.73 7.63
N ASP A 62 5.24 6.74 8.09
CA ASP A 62 4.66 6.67 9.44
C ASP A 62 5.08 5.39 10.17
N GLY A 63 6.15 4.74 9.73
CA GLY A 63 6.78 3.65 10.45
C GLY A 63 7.12 4.08 11.87
N LYS A 64 7.12 3.14 12.80
CA LYS A 64 7.46 3.40 14.19
C LYS A 64 8.90 3.89 14.27
N HIS A 65 9.12 4.85 15.15
CA HIS A 65 10.41 5.01 15.78
C HIS A 65 10.51 3.97 16.88
N SER A 66 11.65 3.30 16.97
CA SER A 66 11.98 2.59 18.20
C SER A 66 12.38 3.60 19.29
N ASP A 67 12.34 3.21 20.56
CA ASP A 67 13.03 3.96 21.60
C ASP A 67 14.54 3.66 21.54
N ALA A 68 15.14 3.93 20.39
CA ALA A 68 16.56 3.67 20.19
C ALA A 68 17.43 4.50 21.13
N LEU A 69 17.01 5.72 21.48
CA LEU A 69 17.78 6.55 22.39
C LEU A 69 18.07 5.85 23.75
N HIS A 70 17.12 5.05 24.27
CA HIS A 70 17.26 4.37 25.56
C HIS A 70 17.48 2.85 25.43
N SER A 71 17.66 2.32 24.22
CA SER A 71 17.86 0.89 24.01
C SER A 71 19.16 0.38 24.68
N PRO A 72 19.09 -0.69 25.49
CA PRO A 72 20.27 -1.29 26.10
C PRO A 72 21.17 -2.05 25.10
N VAL A 73 20.72 -2.25 23.88
CA VAL A 73 21.49 -2.90 22.82
C VAL A 73 22.81 -2.17 22.54
N TRP A 74 22.81 -0.83 22.68
CA TRP A 74 24.00 -0.02 22.37
C TRP A 74 25.20 -0.31 23.24
N GLU A 75 25.00 -0.57 24.53
CA GLU A 75 26.06 -0.91 25.48
C GLU A 75 26.66 -2.31 25.22
N SER A 76 25.96 -3.14 24.48
CA SER A 76 26.41 -4.51 24.12
C SER A 76 27.18 -4.57 22.80
N PHE A 77 27.25 -3.46 22.04
CA PHE A 77 28.12 -3.36 20.88
C PHE A 77 29.59 -3.22 21.27
N HIS A 78 30.46 -3.84 20.51
CA HIS A 78 31.87 -3.54 20.62
C HIS A 78 32.14 -2.08 20.17
N PRO A 79 32.95 -1.29 20.88
CA PRO A 79 33.32 0.04 20.43
C PRO A 79 33.84 0.02 18.97
N TYR A 80 33.41 1.01 18.20
CA TYR A 80 33.73 1.20 16.76
C TYR A 80 32.89 0.39 15.78
N THR A 81 31.71 -0.15 16.15
CA THR A 81 30.70 -0.75 15.24
C THR A 81 29.80 0.30 14.54
N GLU A 82 29.28 0.09 13.30
CA GLU A 82 28.59 1.07 12.40
C GLU A 82 27.07 0.88 12.26
N ILE A 83 26.18 1.93 12.03
CA ILE A 83 24.67 1.89 12.17
C ILE A 83 23.79 2.80 11.24
N ALA A 84 22.43 2.48 10.88
CA ALA A 84 21.44 3.18 9.97
C ALA A 84 19.86 2.98 10.17
N CYS A 85 18.76 3.77 9.56
CA CYS A 85 17.27 3.88 9.96
C CYS A 85 16.07 4.36 9.07
N LEU A 86 14.54 4.48 9.48
CA LEU A 86 13.24 4.67 8.71
C LEU A 86 11.76 4.99 9.13
N SER A 87 10.16 5.33 8.27
CA SER A 87 8.66 5.65 8.59
C SER A 87 7.31 5.61 7.73
N GLY A 88 5.75 6.00 7.77
CA GLY A 88 4.42 6.02 7.25
C GLY A 88 2.94 6.46 7.07
N ASN A 89 1.49 6.61 6.42
CA ASN A 89 -0.07 6.79 6.60
C ASN A 89 -1.15 6.77 5.43
N THR A 90 -2.51 6.20 5.32
CA THR A 90 -3.76 6.53 4.48
C THR A 90 -4.96 5.54 4.39
N VAL A 91 -6.21 5.82 3.69
CA VAL A 91 -7.48 5.04 3.55
C VAL A 91 -7.49 3.97 2.42
N VAL A 92 -8.19 2.82 2.60
CA VAL A 92 -8.02 1.61 1.78
C VAL A 92 -9.27 0.79 1.49
N HIS A 93 -9.19 -0.15 0.51
CA HIS A 93 -10.23 -1.09 0.12
C HIS A 93 -9.80 -2.55 0.42
N GLY A 94 -10.49 -3.20 1.34
CA GLY A 94 -10.19 -4.57 1.80
C GLY A 94 -11.11 -5.64 1.23
N GLU A 95 -10.85 -6.90 1.59
CA GLU A 95 -11.68 -8.06 1.19
C GLU A 95 -13.13 -7.97 1.68
N ASN A 96 -13.38 -7.18 2.71
CA ASN A 96 -14.70 -6.94 3.30
C ASN A 96 -15.26 -5.53 3.00
N GLY A 97 -14.79 -4.91 1.91
CA GLY A 97 -15.20 -3.60 1.43
C GLY A 97 -14.31 -2.46 1.93
N SER A 98 -14.78 -1.23 1.76
CA SER A 98 -14.07 -0.02 2.19
C SER A 98 -13.97 0.07 3.71
N VAL A 99 -12.82 0.49 4.20
CA VAL A 99 -12.53 0.68 5.62
C VAL A 99 -11.66 1.91 5.81
N ASP A 100 -11.92 2.69 6.87
CA ASP A 100 -11.03 3.80 7.23
C ASP A 100 -9.71 3.22 7.74
N ILE A 101 -8.59 3.80 7.32
CA ILE A 101 -7.25 3.26 7.63
C ILE A 101 -6.98 3.18 9.14
N LYS A 102 -7.50 4.14 9.92
CA LYS A 102 -7.45 4.13 11.38
C LYS A 102 -8.16 2.93 12.03
N ASP A 103 -9.12 2.32 11.31
CA ASP A 103 -9.92 1.20 11.78
C ASP A 103 -9.36 -0.16 11.32
N LEU A 104 -8.32 -0.15 10.49
CA LEU A 104 -7.59 -1.34 10.07
C LEU A 104 -6.82 -1.96 11.23
N LYS A 105 -6.60 -3.26 11.13
CA LYS A 105 -5.79 -4.05 12.05
C LYS A 105 -4.74 -4.83 11.28
N VAL A 106 -3.62 -5.11 11.92
CA VAL A 106 -2.65 -6.08 11.41
C VAL A 106 -3.34 -7.43 11.20
N GLY A 107 -3.17 -8.01 10.03
CA GLY A 107 -3.86 -9.22 9.57
C GLY A 107 -5.03 -8.98 8.63
N ASP A 108 -5.59 -7.76 8.54
CA ASP A 108 -6.60 -7.41 7.56
C ASP A 108 -6.03 -7.48 6.14
N LYS A 109 -6.89 -7.81 5.17
CA LYS A 109 -6.50 -7.91 3.76
C LYS A 109 -7.10 -6.79 2.95
N ILE A 110 -6.28 -6.11 2.15
CA ILE A 110 -6.70 -5.05 1.23
C ILE A 110 -6.26 -5.35 -0.20
N PHE A 111 -6.95 -4.76 -1.18
CA PHE A 111 -6.54 -4.86 -2.57
C PHE A 111 -5.34 -3.96 -2.86
N ASP A 112 -4.44 -4.46 -3.68
CA ASP A 112 -3.34 -3.70 -4.26
C ASP A 112 -3.69 -3.18 -5.67
N SER A 113 -2.74 -2.49 -6.33
CA SER A 113 -2.96 -1.88 -7.65
C SER A 113 -3.23 -2.86 -8.79
N ILE A 114 -2.93 -4.14 -8.60
CA ILE A 114 -3.16 -5.22 -9.56
C ILE A 114 -4.34 -6.12 -9.17
N ASN A 115 -5.19 -5.65 -8.27
CA ASN A 115 -6.37 -6.36 -7.75
C ASN A 115 -6.07 -7.66 -6.97
N THR A 116 -4.87 -7.81 -6.42
CA THR A 116 -4.51 -8.92 -5.52
C THR A 116 -4.78 -8.53 -4.07
N LEU A 117 -5.26 -9.48 -3.26
CA LEU A 117 -5.42 -9.26 -1.82
C LEU A 117 -4.07 -9.36 -1.12
N ALA A 118 -3.69 -8.28 -0.46
CA ALA A 118 -2.48 -8.16 0.33
C ALA A 118 -2.81 -8.01 1.81
N THR A 119 -2.09 -8.71 2.68
CA THR A 119 -2.28 -8.61 4.12
C THR A 119 -1.63 -7.35 4.66
N VAL A 120 -2.34 -6.61 5.50
CA VAL A 120 -1.81 -5.49 6.28
C VAL A 120 -0.93 -6.06 7.39
N ILE A 121 0.36 -5.77 7.36
CA ILE A 121 1.32 -6.28 8.35
C ILE A 121 1.74 -5.24 9.38
N HIS A 122 1.47 -3.95 9.11
CA HIS A 122 1.74 -2.86 10.02
C HIS A 122 0.81 -1.67 9.77
N ILE A 123 0.51 -0.89 10.83
CA ILE A 123 -0.28 0.35 10.78
C ILE A 123 0.44 1.39 11.63
N ALA A 124 0.60 2.61 11.12
CA ALA A 124 1.28 3.71 11.79
C ALA A 124 0.42 4.98 11.87
N GLU A 125 0.71 5.84 12.85
CA GLU A 125 0.06 7.14 13.09
C GLU A 125 1.05 8.30 13.00
N SER A 126 0.61 9.48 12.54
CA SER A 126 1.44 10.67 12.39
C SER A 126 0.65 11.94 12.68
N ASN A 127 1.32 12.93 13.28
CA ASN A 127 0.78 14.25 13.58
C ASN A 127 1.38 15.37 12.71
N LYS A 128 1.87 15.03 11.51
CA LYS A 128 2.35 16.03 10.54
C LYS A 128 1.23 17.00 10.16
N GLN A 129 1.60 18.20 9.65
CA GLN A 129 0.63 19.14 9.11
C GLN A 129 -0.11 18.52 7.93
N PRO A 130 -1.44 18.38 8.00
CA PRO A 130 -2.23 17.84 6.90
C PRO A 130 -2.43 18.87 5.80
N TYR A 131 -2.46 18.38 4.54
CA TYR A 131 -2.82 19.14 3.35
C TYR A 131 -4.00 18.48 2.67
N ARG A 132 -4.97 19.28 2.26
CA ARG A 132 -6.11 18.84 1.46
C ARG A 132 -5.82 19.03 -0.01
N ILE A 133 -5.84 17.95 -0.75
CA ILE A 133 -5.59 17.91 -2.19
C ILE A 133 -6.91 17.69 -2.90
N LYS A 134 -7.24 18.59 -3.84
CA LYS A 134 -8.47 18.51 -4.61
C LYS A 134 -8.18 18.42 -6.11
N GLY A 135 -8.80 17.44 -6.77
CA GLY A 135 -8.78 17.28 -8.21
C GLY A 135 -10.02 17.86 -8.89
N GLN A 136 -9.97 17.97 -10.19
CA GLN A 136 -11.06 18.52 -11.02
C GLN A 136 -12.33 17.66 -10.99
N ARG A 137 -12.19 16.34 -10.74
CA ARG A 137 -13.25 15.35 -10.93
C ARG A 137 -13.43 14.41 -9.74
N GLY A 138 -13.19 14.91 -8.53
CA GLY A 138 -13.52 14.19 -7.32
C GLY A 138 -12.36 13.56 -6.58
N PHE A 139 -11.13 13.72 -7.03
CA PHE A 139 -9.99 13.46 -6.17
C PHE A 139 -10.05 14.42 -4.98
N ASN A 140 -10.13 13.87 -3.79
CA ASN A 140 -10.14 14.64 -2.54
C ASN A 140 -9.53 13.81 -1.43
N VAL A 141 -8.35 14.19 -1.00
CA VAL A 141 -7.57 13.46 -0.01
C VAL A 141 -6.97 14.45 0.97
N VAL A 142 -6.90 14.07 2.24
CA VAL A 142 -6.09 14.76 3.25
C VAL A 142 -4.90 13.88 3.59
N CYS A 143 -3.71 14.43 3.44
CA CYS A 143 -2.45 13.72 3.68
C CYS A 143 -1.35 14.71 4.07
N SER A 144 -0.18 14.24 4.42
CA SER A 144 0.99 15.10 4.58
C SER A 144 1.52 15.57 3.23
N ALA A 145 2.24 16.70 3.19
CA ALA A 145 2.81 17.29 1.97
C ALA A 145 3.68 16.32 1.15
N ASP A 146 4.34 15.43 1.82
CA ASP A 146 5.28 14.47 1.27
C ASP A 146 4.66 13.11 0.86
N HIS A 147 3.34 12.92 1.07
CA HIS A 147 2.65 11.65 0.74
C HIS A 147 2.69 11.34 -0.76
N PRO A 148 3.09 10.12 -1.18
CA PRO A 148 3.27 9.78 -2.58
C PRO A 148 1.98 9.28 -3.23
N PHE A 149 1.69 9.81 -4.41
CA PHE A 149 0.65 9.36 -5.33
C PHE A 149 1.26 8.84 -6.62
N ILE A 150 0.55 7.97 -7.32
CA ILE A 150 0.98 7.49 -8.63
C ILE A 150 0.37 8.37 -9.71
N CYS A 151 1.22 8.97 -10.54
CA CYS A 151 0.83 9.80 -11.68
C CYS A 151 1.58 9.35 -12.93
N ASN A 152 0.87 8.86 -13.95
CA ASN A 152 1.47 8.27 -15.16
C ASN A 152 2.50 7.17 -14.84
N GLY A 153 2.22 6.33 -13.85
CA GLY A 153 3.10 5.26 -13.39
C GLY A 153 4.30 5.70 -12.56
N VAL A 154 4.44 7.00 -12.25
CA VAL A 154 5.54 7.57 -11.45
C VAL A 154 5.01 8.07 -10.11
N GLN A 155 5.78 7.87 -9.05
CA GLN A 155 5.47 8.44 -7.74
C GLN A 155 5.74 9.94 -7.72
N ILE A 156 4.74 10.72 -7.30
CA ILE A 156 4.83 12.17 -7.10
C ILE A 156 4.31 12.50 -5.70
N LYS A 157 5.07 13.32 -4.96
CA LYS A 157 4.66 13.79 -3.63
C LYS A 157 3.44 14.70 -3.71
N ALA A 158 2.63 14.69 -2.66
CA ALA A 158 1.43 15.51 -2.53
C ALA A 158 1.66 17.00 -2.82
N GLU A 159 2.74 17.57 -2.29
CA GLU A 159 3.13 18.96 -2.50
C GLU A 159 3.43 19.33 -3.96
N ASN A 160 3.78 18.34 -4.79
CA ASN A 160 4.14 18.51 -6.20
C ASN A 160 3.02 18.04 -7.15
N LEU A 161 1.84 17.73 -6.65
CA LEU A 161 0.71 17.25 -7.45
C LEU A 161 -0.01 18.31 -8.25
N LEU A 162 0.20 19.60 -7.97
CA LEU A 162 -0.53 20.67 -8.67
C LEU A 162 -0.36 20.52 -10.19
N ASN A 163 -1.50 20.47 -10.90
CA ASN A 163 -1.58 20.20 -12.33
C ASN A 163 -1.17 18.77 -12.79
N GLN A 164 -0.82 17.87 -11.89
CA GLN A 164 -0.61 16.45 -12.20
C GLN A 164 -1.94 15.69 -12.21
N SER A 165 -1.93 14.51 -12.78
CA SER A 165 -3.08 13.60 -12.82
C SER A 165 -2.77 12.31 -12.07
N VAL A 166 -3.55 12.01 -11.03
CA VAL A 166 -3.38 10.79 -10.23
C VAL A 166 -3.98 9.60 -10.96
N ASP A 167 -3.24 8.50 -10.99
CA ASP A 167 -3.65 7.26 -11.64
C ASP A 167 -4.78 6.56 -10.87
N MET A 168 -5.56 5.76 -11.59
CA MET A 168 -6.62 4.92 -11.03
C MET A 168 -6.22 3.45 -11.07
N ILE A 169 -6.88 2.66 -10.22
CA ILE A 169 -6.80 1.20 -10.25
C ILE A 169 -7.09 0.68 -11.66
N LYS A 170 -6.34 -0.34 -12.09
CA LYS A 170 -6.57 -1.03 -13.36
C LYS A 170 -7.92 -1.75 -13.38
N LEU A 171 -8.51 -1.90 -14.56
CA LEU A 171 -9.70 -2.72 -14.73
C LEU A 171 -9.41 -4.15 -14.28
N ALA A 172 -10.36 -4.73 -13.53
CA ALA A 172 -10.31 -6.13 -13.17
C ALA A 172 -10.76 -6.99 -14.36
N GLU A 173 -10.14 -8.16 -14.48
CA GLU A 173 -10.56 -9.18 -15.43
C GLU A 173 -11.79 -9.91 -14.88
N SER A 174 -12.80 -10.11 -15.73
CA SER A 174 -14.01 -10.86 -15.38
C SER A 174 -13.76 -12.35 -15.57
N ILE A 175 -14.08 -13.13 -14.54
CA ILE A 175 -14.03 -14.59 -14.59
C ILE A 175 -15.46 -15.10 -14.68
N ASP A 176 -15.75 -15.89 -15.69
CA ASP A 176 -17.04 -16.55 -15.85
C ASP A 176 -17.05 -17.85 -15.02
N GLN A 177 -17.54 -17.72 -13.78
CA GLN A 177 -17.70 -18.83 -12.86
C GLN A 177 -19.00 -18.67 -12.07
N SER A 178 -19.60 -19.80 -11.69
CA SER A 178 -20.79 -19.82 -10.82
C SER A 178 -20.38 -19.56 -9.36
N TYR A 179 -21.20 -18.78 -8.68
CA TYR A 179 -21.10 -18.51 -7.24
C TYR A 179 -22.32 -19.06 -6.54
N PHE A 180 -22.14 -19.55 -5.33
CA PHE A 180 -23.23 -20.12 -4.53
C PHE A 180 -23.23 -19.56 -3.12
N LEU A 181 -24.43 -19.29 -2.61
CA LEU A 181 -24.67 -18.96 -1.21
C LEU A 181 -25.09 -20.23 -0.49
N ASP A 182 -24.31 -20.64 0.51
CA ASP A 182 -24.56 -21.85 1.30
C ASP A 182 -25.21 -21.50 2.63
N PHE A 183 -26.44 -21.96 2.81
CA PHE A 183 -27.22 -21.80 4.05
C PHE A 183 -26.90 -22.85 5.11
N SER A 184 -26.19 -23.93 4.76
CA SER A 184 -25.88 -25.03 5.67
C SER A 184 -25.17 -24.60 6.97
N PRO A 185 -24.23 -23.63 6.96
CA PRO A 185 -23.61 -23.14 8.19
C PRO A 185 -24.57 -22.45 9.15
N LEU A 186 -25.66 -21.87 8.62
CA LEU A 186 -26.69 -21.22 9.44
C LEU A 186 -27.63 -22.23 10.16
N MET A 187 -27.61 -23.48 9.68
CA MET A 187 -28.43 -24.57 10.20
C MET A 187 -27.74 -25.44 11.25
N LYS A 188 -26.44 -25.37 11.39
CA LYS A 188 -25.67 -26.06 12.42
C LYS A 188 -25.82 -25.35 13.75
N GLU A 189 -25.94 -26.13 14.83
CA GLU A 189 -26.18 -25.72 16.22
C GLU A 189 -25.59 -24.35 16.59
N ALA A 190 -26.50 -23.51 17.12
CA ALA A 190 -26.22 -22.26 17.86
C ALA A 190 -24.81 -21.65 17.67
N ASN A 191 -24.51 -21.13 16.49
CA ASN A 191 -23.42 -20.19 16.37
C ASN A 191 -23.81 -18.94 17.18
N PRO A 192 -23.11 -18.56 18.25
CA PRO A 192 -23.45 -17.42 19.12
C PRO A 192 -23.50 -16.10 18.36
N ILE A 193 -22.87 -16.01 17.17
CA ILE A 193 -22.88 -14.84 16.29
C ILE A 193 -24.23 -14.73 15.54
N PHE A 194 -24.91 -15.83 15.25
CA PHE A 194 -26.20 -15.87 14.52
C PHE A 194 -27.32 -16.25 15.43
N LYS A 195 -27.84 -15.32 16.22
CA LYS A 195 -29.01 -15.53 17.13
C LYS A 195 -30.36 -15.85 16.43
N THR A 196 -30.37 -16.40 15.21
CA THR A 196 -31.55 -16.28 14.33
C THR A 196 -32.28 -17.57 14.01
N SER A 197 -31.69 -18.73 14.06
CA SER A 197 -32.42 -19.93 13.63
C SER A 197 -33.09 -20.69 14.78
N ARG A 198 -34.18 -20.17 15.30
CA ARG A 198 -35.11 -21.03 16.05
C ARG A 198 -35.78 -22.01 15.06
N GLY A 199 -35.22 -23.21 14.90
CA GLY A 199 -35.87 -24.33 14.25
C GLY A 199 -35.57 -24.54 12.76
N GLY A 200 -34.45 -24.09 12.23
CA GLY A 200 -33.98 -24.50 10.90
C GLY A 200 -33.46 -25.94 10.89
N LYS A 201 -33.76 -26.68 9.80
CA LYS A 201 -33.28 -28.06 9.61
C LYS A 201 -32.69 -28.26 8.25
N LEU A 202 -31.51 -28.89 8.21
CA LEU A 202 -30.89 -29.41 7.00
C LEU A 202 -31.33 -30.87 6.82
N PHE A 203 -31.67 -31.25 5.59
CA PHE A 203 -32.08 -32.60 5.21
C PHE A 203 -31.01 -33.27 4.37
N ASP A 204 -31.05 -34.62 4.37
CA ASP A 204 -30.04 -35.44 3.67
C ASP A 204 -30.11 -35.28 2.14
N ASP A 205 -31.21 -34.81 1.59
CA ASP A 205 -31.40 -34.48 0.18
C ASP A 205 -30.76 -33.13 -0.25
N GLY A 206 -30.04 -32.48 0.64
CA GLY A 206 -29.39 -31.19 0.38
C GLY A 206 -30.36 -29.99 0.42
N THR A 207 -31.59 -30.19 0.90
CA THR A 207 -32.54 -29.09 1.12
C THR A 207 -32.54 -28.61 2.58
N ILE A 208 -32.99 -27.38 2.78
CA ILE A 208 -33.20 -26.80 4.12
C ILE A 208 -34.63 -26.37 4.34
N ARG A 209 -35.03 -26.34 5.61
CA ARG A 209 -36.23 -25.69 6.06
C ARG A 209 -35.87 -24.65 7.12
N LEU A 210 -36.14 -23.39 6.84
CA LEU A 210 -35.76 -22.27 7.73
C LEU A 210 -36.63 -22.22 9.01
N ARG A 211 -37.88 -22.66 8.94
CA ARG A 211 -38.83 -22.81 10.05
C ARG A 211 -39.84 -23.91 9.75
N ASN A 212 -40.52 -24.42 10.77
CA ASN A 212 -41.46 -25.56 10.64
C ASN A 212 -42.59 -25.38 9.60
N CYS A 213 -42.94 -24.15 9.23
CA CYS A 213 -44.04 -23.83 8.31
C CYS A 213 -43.56 -23.37 6.92
N THR A 214 -42.31 -23.52 6.59
CA THR A 214 -41.78 -23.05 5.29
C THR A 214 -41.61 -24.21 4.31
N PRO A 215 -41.72 -23.97 2.99
CA PRO A 215 -41.32 -24.96 2.03
C PRO A 215 -39.83 -25.31 2.20
N ARG A 216 -39.40 -26.45 1.69
CA ARG A 216 -38.01 -26.78 1.59
C ARG A 216 -37.41 -26.00 0.41
N ILE A 217 -36.24 -25.43 0.60
CA ILE A 217 -35.45 -24.75 -0.43
C ILE A 217 -34.07 -25.43 -0.55
N PRO A 218 -33.35 -25.28 -1.65
CA PRO A 218 -31.95 -25.74 -1.76
C PRO A 218 -31.12 -25.14 -0.65
N SER A 219 -30.19 -25.93 -0.08
CA SER A 219 -29.24 -25.41 0.90
C SER A 219 -28.20 -24.49 0.25
N LYS A 220 -28.00 -24.63 -1.05
CA LYS A 220 -27.13 -23.77 -1.87
C LYS A 220 -27.93 -23.11 -2.96
N ILE A 221 -27.86 -21.79 -3.01
CA ILE A 221 -28.57 -20.96 -4.00
C ILE A 221 -27.51 -20.36 -4.92
N GLU A 222 -27.69 -20.54 -6.24
CA GLU A 222 -26.81 -19.92 -7.22
C GLU A 222 -26.98 -18.39 -7.24
N VAL A 223 -25.88 -17.69 -7.36
CA VAL A 223 -25.83 -16.22 -7.47
C VAL A 223 -26.06 -15.85 -8.93
N THR A 224 -27.33 -15.55 -9.27
CA THR A 224 -27.74 -15.15 -10.62
C THR A 224 -27.81 -13.63 -10.77
N LYS A 225 -28.01 -13.14 -11.99
CA LYS A 225 -28.24 -11.72 -12.30
C LYS A 225 -29.45 -11.17 -11.57
N GLU A 226 -30.54 -11.96 -11.52
CA GLU A 226 -31.79 -11.61 -10.83
C GLU A 226 -31.57 -11.47 -9.33
N LEU A 227 -30.84 -12.43 -8.72
CA LEU A 227 -30.46 -12.32 -7.30
C LEU A 227 -29.62 -11.07 -7.03
N MET A 228 -28.66 -10.77 -7.89
CA MET A 228 -27.80 -9.60 -7.72
C MET A 228 -28.59 -8.29 -7.89
N TYR A 229 -29.55 -8.25 -8.80
CA TYR A 229 -30.45 -7.10 -8.94
C TYR A 229 -31.28 -6.85 -7.68
N ILE A 230 -31.95 -7.89 -7.15
CA ILE A 230 -32.72 -7.74 -5.90
C ILE A 230 -31.84 -7.52 -4.67
N TYR A 231 -30.59 -8.00 -4.66
CA TYR A 231 -29.60 -7.63 -3.66
C TYR A 231 -29.31 -6.12 -3.68
N GLY A 232 -29.10 -5.55 -4.87
CA GLY A 232 -28.91 -4.11 -5.05
C GLY A 232 -30.12 -3.30 -4.53
N LEU A 233 -31.33 -3.70 -4.91
CA LEU A 233 -32.57 -3.13 -4.38
C LEU A 233 -32.69 -3.28 -2.86
N PHE A 234 -32.25 -4.41 -2.28
CA PHE A 234 -32.25 -4.61 -0.84
C PHE A 234 -31.26 -3.69 -0.12
N VAL A 235 -30.08 -3.48 -0.71
CA VAL A 235 -29.13 -2.51 -0.17
C VAL A 235 -29.72 -1.10 -0.17
N ALA A 236 -30.52 -0.74 -1.19
CA ALA A 236 -31.24 0.53 -1.24
C ALA A 236 -32.41 0.55 -0.22
N GLU A 237 -33.42 -0.25 -0.43
CA GLU A 237 -34.74 -0.17 0.16
C GLU A 237 -35.04 -1.26 1.24
N GLY A 238 -34.05 -2.13 1.51
CA GLY A 238 -34.25 -3.28 2.40
C GLY A 238 -34.15 -2.95 3.89
N ASP A 239 -34.96 -3.67 4.66
CA ASP A 239 -34.90 -3.71 6.11
C ASP A 239 -34.96 -5.15 6.64
N SER A 240 -35.08 -5.34 7.96
CA SER A 240 -35.11 -6.68 8.58
C SER A 240 -36.39 -7.51 8.25
N LYS A 241 -37.41 -6.91 7.64
CA LYS A 241 -38.68 -7.57 7.32
C LYS A 241 -38.88 -7.77 5.82
N GLY A 242 -38.21 -6.99 4.99
CA GLY A 242 -38.33 -7.03 3.54
C GLY A 242 -37.86 -5.75 2.87
N TYR A 243 -38.63 -5.28 1.91
CA TYR A 243 -38.33 -4.05 1.15
C TYR A 243 -39.44 -3.01 1.46
N THR A 244 -39.05 -1.76 1.64
CA THR A 244 -39.98 -0.65 1.81
C THR A 244 -39.83 0.29 0.61
N LEU A 245 -40.75 0.12 -0.35
CA LEU A 245 -40.78 0.82 -1.63
C LEU A 245 -41.75 2.00 -1.59
N ASN A 246 -41.64 2.93 -2.56
CA ASN A 246 -42.72 3.86 -2.83
C ASN A 246 -43.95 3.12 -3.37
N ILE A 247 -45.17 3.57 -3.06
CA ILE A 247 -46.43 2.90 -3.46
C ILE A 247 -46.58 2.78 -4.99
N ASN A 248 -45.88 3.63 -5.76
CA ASN A 248 -45.93 3.64 -7.22
C ASN A 248 -44.85 2.72 -7.85
N GLU A 249 -43.96 2.13 -7.07
CA GLU A 249 -42.88 1.27 -7.56
C GLU A 249 -43.30 -0.20 -7.69
N THR A 250 -44.45 -0.39 -8.37
CA THR A 250 -45.08 -1.71 -8.56
C THR A 250 -44.21 -2.68 -9.35
N ASP A 251 -43.43 -2.18 -10.30
CA ASP A 251 -42.55 -3.01 -11.12
C ASP A 251 -41.39 -3.60 -10.29
N PHE A 252 -40.86 -2.86 -9.32
CA PHE A 252 -39.86 -3.40 -8.39
C PHE A 252 -40.50 -4.45 -7.46
N ALA A 253 -41.68 -4.18 -6.94
CA ALA A 253 -42.41 -5.14 -6.13
C ALA A 253 -42.67 -6.44 -6.90
N GLN A 254 -43.03 -6.37 -8.18
CA GLN A 254 -43.23 -7.53 -9.04
C GLN A 254 -41.93 -8.32 -9.24
N LYS A 255 -40.83 -7.68 -9.62
CA LYS A 255 -39.52 -8.33 -9.77
C LYS A 255 -39.06 -9.04 -8.49
N ILE A 256 -39.25 -8.41 -7.34
CA ILE A 256 -38.95 -9.01 -6.04
C ILE A 256 -39.81 -10.24 -5.79
N SER A 257 -41.13 -10.12 -6.05
CA SER A 257 -42.08 -11.23 -5.86
C SER A 257 -41.78 -12.40 -6.78
N ASP A 258 -41.53 -12.13 -8.06
CA ASP A 258 -41.20 -13.15 -9.06
C ASP A 258 -39.93 -13.95 -8.67
N TYR A 259 -38.91 -13.29 -8.16
CA TYR A 259 -37.74 -14.01 -7.71
C TYR A 259 -38.03 -14.93 -6.52
N TRP A 260 -38.68 -14.42 -5.48
CA TRP A 260 -38.94 -15.19 -4.27
C TRP A 260 -39.93 -16.34 -4.53
N GLU A 261 -40.95 -16.11 -5.33
CA GLU A 261 -42.00 -17.12 -5.60
C GLU A 261 -41.58 -18.13 -6.66
N ASN A 262 -41.05 -17.66 -7.79
CA ASN A 262 -40.75 -18.54 -8.92
C ASN A 262 -39.38 -19.24 -8.80
N VAL A 263 -38.38 -18.59 -8.20
CA VAL A 263 -37.00 -19.14 -8.07
C VAL A 263 -36.87 -19.97 -6.78
N LEU A 264 -37.40 -19.47 -5.66
CA LEU A 264 -37.24 -20.12 -4.36
C LEU A 264 -38.54 -20.75 -3.79
N GLY A 265 -39.65 -20.61 -4.46
CA GLY A 265 -40.96 -21.15 -3.99
C GLY A 265 -41.46 -20.56 -2.67
N LEU A 266 -40.99 -19.36 -2.32
CA LEU A 266 -41.34 -18.68 -1.07
C LEU A 266 -42.51 -17.74 -1.29
N LYS A 267 -43.49 -17.77 -0.39
CA LYS A 267 -44.62 -16.84 -0.44
C LYS A 267 -44.19 -15.41 -0.14
N VAL A 268 -44.68 -14.47 -0.94
CA VAL A 268 -44.47 -13.03 -0.75
C VAL A 268 -45.77 -12.39 -0.23
N SER A 269 -45.64 -11.38 0.59
CA SER A 269 -46.73 -10.52 1.02
C SER A 269 -46.42 -9.07 0.63
N VAL A 270 -47.34 -8.49 -0.15
CA VAL A 270 -47.31 -7.08 -0.50
C VAL A 270 -48.36 -6.34 0.34
N THR A 271 -47.93 -5.31 1.07
CA THR A 271 -48.82 -4.50 1.93
C THR A 271 -48.59 -3.04 1.61
N THR A 272 -49.65 -2.35 1.21
CA THR A 272 -49.62 -0.90 0.91
C THR A 272 -50.05 -0.08 2.12
N ASN A 273 -49.37 1.08 2.29
CA ASN A 273 -49.82 2.09 3.26
C ASN A 273 -49.97 3.44 2.52
N PRO A 274 -51.20 3.78 2.12
CA PRO A 274 -51.47 5.01 1.37
C PRO A 274 -51.12 6.28 2.15
N GLU A 275 -51.31 6.30 3.48
CA GLU A 275 -50.99 7.47 4.31
C GLU A 275 -49.52 7.78 4.34
N LYS A 276 -48.68 6.77 4.19
CA LYS A 276 -47.21 6.90 4.14
C LYS A 276 -46.64 6.90 2.72
N HIS A 277 -47.50 6.82 1.72
CA HIS A 277 -47.11 6.62 0.32
C HIS A 277 -46.08 5.50 0.14
N SER A 278 -46.22 4.40 0.89
CA SER A 278 -45.25 3.30 0.89
C SER A 278 -45.92 1.94 0.67
N MET A 279 -45.13 1.04 0.13
CA MET A 279 -45.47 -0.36 -0.05
C MET A 279 -44.38 -1.22 0.59
N HIS A 280 -44.78 -2.23 1.33
CA HIS A 280 -43.86 -3.18 1.93
C HIS A 280 -43.99 -4.54 1.24
N VAL A 281 -42.87 -5.06 0.74
CA VAL A 281 -42.74 -6.38 0.11
C VAL A 281 -41.91 -7.27 1.02
N GLY A 282 -42.54 -8.28 1.60
CA GLY A 282 -41.92 -9.17 2.58
C GLY A 282 -42.06 -10.64 2.21
N THR A 283 -41.00 -11.41 2.46
CA THR A 283 -41.02 -12.88 2.31
C THR A 283 -41.64 -13.56 3.53
N ARG A 284 -42.18 -14.75 3.33
CA ARG A 284 -42.60 -15.65 4.42
C ARG A 284 -41.76 -16.93 4.38
N PRO A 285 -40.82 -17.11 5.32
CA PRO A 285 -40.58 -16.32 6.55
C PRO A 285 -39.79 -15.04 6.29
N SER A 286 -40.09 -13.99 7.04
CA SER A 286 -39.37 -12.71 6.98
C SER A 286 -37.86 -12.82 7.34
N THR A 287 -37.46 -13.88 8.05
CA THR A 287 -36.09 -14.19 8.38
C THR A 287 -35.22 -14.54 7.16
N MET A 288 -35.85 -14.92 6.03
CA MET A 288 -35.10 -15.20 4.80
C MET A 288 -34.28 -14.00 4.34
N ASN A 289 -34.82 -12.79 4.40
CA ASN A 289 -34.10 -11.57 4.06
C ASN A 289 -32.92 -11.30 5.01
N GLN A 290 -33.09 -11.63 6.31
CA GLN A 290 -32.00 -11.49 7.27
C GLN A 290 -30.88 -12.50 7.00
N ASP A 291 -31.23 -13.76 6.75
CA ASP A 291 -30.28 -14.83 6.52
C ASP A 291 -29.53 -14.62 5.21
N LEU A 292 -30.21 -14.25 4.13
CA LEU A 292 -29.60 -14.01 2.84
C LEU A 292 -28.76 -12.72 2.83
N PHE A 293 -29.37 -11.57 3.09
CA PHE A 293 -28.72 -10.29 2.83
C PHE A 293 -27.82 -9.81 3.97
N PHE A 294 -28.23 -10.01 5.24
CA PHE A 294 -27.41 -9.56 6.36
C PHE A 294 -26.38 -10.58 6.81
N ASN A 295 -26.71 -11.88 6.81
CA ASN A 295 -25.80 -12.91 7.31
C ASN A 295 -24.86 -13.43 6.22
N LEU A 296 -25.37 -13.85 5.05
CA LEU A 296 -24.55 -14.41 3.98
C LEU A 296 -23.92 -13.32 3.09
N MET A 297 -24.67 -12.30 2.71
CA MET A 297 -24.17 -11.23 1.83
C MET A 297 -23.66 -9.97 2.58
N SER A 298 -23.79 -9.94 3.90
CA SER A 298 -23.19 -8.92 4.79
C SER A 298 -23.44 -7.46 4.39
N CYS A 299 -24.63 -7.12 3.88
CA CYS A 299 -24.93 -5.78 3.36
C CYS A 299 -25.06 -4.67 4.43
N GLY A 300 -24.94 -5.02 5.71
CA GLY A 300 -25.05 -4.08 6.85
C GLY A 300 -26.49 -3.73 7.23
N LYS A 301 -26.74 -3.52 8.54
CA LYS A 301 -28.06 -3.16 9.08
C LYS A 301 -28.14 -1.67 9.36
N GLY A 302 -29.23 -1.05 8.89
CA GLY A 302 -29.52 0.37 9.08
C GLY A 302 -28.77 1.28 8.09
N ALA A 303 -29.37 2.42 7.76
CA ALA A 303 -28.95 3.29 6.67
C ALA A 303 -27.44 3.70 6.69
N ARG A 304 -26.87 3.92 7.89
CA ARG A 304 -25.47 4.31 8.04
C ARG A 304 -24.48 3.16 7.87
N ASN A 305 -24.92 1.91 7.96
CA ASN A 305 -24.07 0.72 7.94
C ASN A 305 -24.19 -0.07 6.63
N LYS A 306 -25.08 0.33 5.71
CA LYS A 306 -25.22 -0.29 4.39
C LYS A 306 -23.89 -0.31 3.66
N ASN A 307 -23.59 -1.39 2.94
CA ASN A 307 -22.33 -1.59 2.22
C ASN A 307 -22.49 -2.61 1.08
N LEU A 308 -21.49 -2.71 0.23
CA LEU A 308 -21.40 -3.67 -0.87
C LEU A 308 -20.30 -4.71 -0.65
N SER A 309 -19.96 -5.04 0.59
CA SER A 309 -18.85 -5.94 0.93
C SER A 309 -18.89 -7.29 0.22
N TYR A 310 -20.09 -7.82 -0.03
CA TYR A 310 -20.25 -9.08 -0.75
C TYR A 310 -19.66 -9.03 -2.18
N LEU A 311 -19.83 -7.89 -2.88
CA LEU A 311 -19.36 -7.73 -4.26
C LEU A 311 -17.84 -7.80 -4.40
N TYR A 312 -17.09 -7.59 -3.33
CA TYR A 312 -15.62 -7.72 -3.34
C TYR A 312 -15.16 -9.17 -3.51
N LYS A 313 -16.04 -10.14 -3.19
CA LYS A 313 -15.80 -11.58 -3.36
C LYS A 313 -16.21 -12.11 -4.73
N ILE A 314 -16.89 -11.30 -5.53
CA ILE A 314 -17.37 -11.65 -6.87
C ILE A 314 -16.36 -11.15 -7.91
N GLN A 315 -15.92 -12.05 -8.79
CA GLN A 315 -15.03 -11.74 -9.92
C GLN A 315 -15.74 -11.84 -11.28
N ASN A 316 -17.06 -11.65 -11.28
CA ASN A 316 -17.88 -11.63 -12.48
C ASN A 316 -18.48 -10.24 -12.68
N LYS A 317 -18.07 -9.55 -13.73
CA LYS A 317 -18.47 -8.17 -14.04
C LYS A 317 -19.98 -8.02 -14.21
N GLU A 318 -20.64 -9.01 -14.84
CA GLU A 318 -22.07 -8.94 -15.07
C GLU A 318 -22.89 -9.06 -13.79
N LEU A 319 -22.51 -9.95 -12.89
CA LEU A 319 -23.17 -10.06 -11.58
C LEU A 319 -23.06 -8.76 -10.78
N ILE A 320 -21.87 -8.12 -10.82
CA ILE A 320 -21.64 -6.83 -10.16
C ILE A 320 -22.47 -5.74 -10.83
N ARG A 321 -22.53 -5.70 -12.18
CA ARG A 321 -23.36 -4.76 -12.94
C ARG A 321 -24.81 -4.77 -12.46
N TRP A 322 -25.42 -5.94 -12.38
CA TRP A 322 -26.82 -6.08 -11.98
C TRP A 322 -27.08 -5.64 -10.54
N ALA A 323 -26.14 -5.89 -9.62
CA ALA A 323 -26.23 -5.36 -8.25
C ALA A 323 -26.20 -3.83 -8.21
N LEU A 324 -25.31 -3.20 -9.00
CA LEU A 324 -25.21 -1.74 -9.06
C LEU A 324 -26.43 -1.12 -9.74
N ILE A 325 -27.01 -1.78 -10.76
CA ILE A 325 -28.27 -1.35 -11.39
C ILE A 325 -29.41 -1.36 -10.35
N GLY A 326 -29.57 -2.47 -9.62
CA GLY A 326 -30.62 -2.58 -8.58
C GLY A 326 -30.44 -1.51 -7.47
N LEU A 327 -29.21 -1.20 -7.09
CA LEU A 327 -28.94 -0.12 -6.12
C LEU A 327 -29.35 1.26 -6.66
N ILE A 328 -29.08 1.54 -7.94
CA ILE A 328 -29.44 2.81 -8.58
C ILE A 328 -30.94 2.93 -8.79
N ASP A 329 -31.62 1.84 -9.13
CA ASP A 329 -33.08 1.82 -9.25
C ASP A 329 -33.77 2.15 -7.92
N GLY A 330 -33.23 1.68 -6.77
CA GLY A 330 -33.79 1.99 -5.45
C GLY A 330 -33.41 3.38 -4.94
N ASP A 331 -32.13 3.59 -4.57
CA ASP A 331 -31.66 4.83 -3.90
C ASP A 331 -30.98 5.82 -4.87
N GLY A 332 -30.86 5.48 -6.15
CA GLY A 332 -30.14 6.29 -7.13
C GLY A 332 -31.04 7.22 -7.93
N CYS A 333 -30.43 7.87 -8.90
CA CYS A 333 -31.14 8.68 -9.87
C CYS A 333 -30.40 8.62 -11.22
N PHE A 334 -31.01 7.98 -12.20
CA PHE A 334 -30.56 8.06 -13.59
C PHE A 334 -31.25 9.25 -14.26
N ARG A 335 -30.48 10.08 -14.95
CA ARG A 335 -30.96 11.30 -15.61
C ARG A 335 -30.55 11.31 -17.07
N LYS A 336 -31.58 11.51 -17.94
CA LYS A 336 -31.43 11.89 -19.33
C LYS A 336 -32.01 13.29 -19.48
N ARG A 337 -31.16 14.29 -19.71
CA ARG A 337 -31.60 15.68 -19.94
C ARG A 337 -31.25 16.09 -21.36
N LEU A 338 -32.05 17.00 -21.92
CA LEU A 338 -31.67 17.71 -23.11
C LEU A 338 -31.07 19.06 -22.68
N ASP A 339 -29.88 19.38 -23.19
CA ASP A 339 -29.29 20.69 -23.02
C ASP A 339 -30.09 21.79 -23.81
N LYS A 340 -29.66 23.05 -23.68
CA LYS A 340 -30.30 24.16 -24.43
C LYS A 340 -30.26 23.99 -25.96
N LYS A 341 -29.39 23.14 -26.47
CA LYS A 341 -29.23 22.80 -27.91
C LYS A 341 -29.91 21.47 -28.25
N LYS A 342 -30.73 20.92 -27.35
CA LYS A 342 -31.40 19.63 -27.43
C LYS A 342 -30.44 18.41 -27.51
N ASN A 343 -29.18 18.53 -27.10
CA ASN A 343 -28.27 17.41 -26.97
C ASN A 343 -28.59 16.63 -25.68
N PRO A 344 -28.60 15.30 -25.71
CA PRO A 344 -28.77 14.49 -24.52
C PRO A 344 -27.55 14.60 -23.61
N ASP A 345 -27.81 14.93 -22.35
CA ASP A 345 -26.83 14.88 -21.24
C ASP A 345 -27.23 13.76 -20.29
N TYR A 346 -26.31 12.87 -20.02
CA TYR A 346 -26.52 11.67 -19.22
C TYR A 346 -25.73 11.72 -17.92
N SER A 347 -26.40 11.33 -16.86
CA SER A 347 -25.74 11.18 -15.56
C SER A 347 -26.50 10.21 -14.69
N PHE A 348 -25.83 9.61 -13.73
CA PHE A 348 -26.47 8.91 -12.63
C PHE A 348 -25.81 9.26 -11.30
N SER A 349 -26.53 9.09 -10.22
CA SER A 349 -26.02 9.39 -8.89
C SER A 349 -26.64 8.49 -7.83
N LEU A 350 -25.88 8.26 -6.76
CA LEU A 350 -26.33 7.61 -5.54
C LEU A 350 -26.21 8.60 -4.38
N LYS A 351 -27.22 8.68 -3.53
CA LYS A 351 -27.18 9.47 -2.30
C LYS A 351 -27.45 8.59 -1.10
N THR A 352 -26.51 8.53 -0.17
CA THR A 352 -26.60 7.64 1.01
C THR A 352 -26.04 8.31 2.25
N THR A 353 -26.50 7.87 3.44
CA THR A 353 -25.90 8.25 4.73
C THR A 353 -24.74 7.33 5.12
N SER A 354 -24.50 6.24 4.39
CA SER A 354 -23.37 5.35 4.62
C SER A 354 -22.12 5.79 3.86
N LYS A 355 -21.07 6.16 4.59
CA LYS A 355 -19.74 6.41 4.03
C LYS A 355 -19.23 5.18 3.27
N LYS A 356 -19.30 4.01 3.90
CA LYS A 356 -18.84 2.75 3.33
C LYS A 356 -19.52 2.43 2.01
N LEU A 357 -20.86 2.54 1.94
CA LEU A 357 -21.62 2.31 0.70
C LEU A 357 -21.18 3.25 -0.43
N ALA A 358 -20.97 4.53 -0.13
CA ALA A 358 -20.56 5.51 -1.13
C ALA A 358 -19.18 5.18 -1.73
N TYR A 359 -18.21 4.83 -0.89
CA TYR A 359 -16.87 4.47 -1.34
C TYR A 359 -16.82 3.08 -1.98
N ASP A 360 -17.58 2.09 -1.49
CA ASP A 360 -17.72 0.79 -2.13
C ASP A 360 -18.27 0.94 -3.56
N PHE A 361 -19.33 1.73 -3.71
CA PHE A 361 -19.95 2.00 -5.02
C PHE A 361 -18.96 2.70 -5.98
N SER A 362 -18.28 3.75 -5.52
CA SER A 362 -17.27 4.46 -6.32
C SER A 362 -16.12 3.54 -6.74
N TYR A 363 -15.63 2.69 -5.83
CA TYR A 363 -14.54 1.75 -6.09
C TYR A 363 -14.93 0.68 -7.11
N LEU A 364 -16.10 0.06 -6.95
CA LEU A 364 -16.59 -0.98 -7.86
C LEU A 364 -16.82 -0.44 -9.27
N LEU A 365 -17.33 0.79 -9.41
CA LEU A 365 -17.46 1.48 -10.70
C LEU A 365 -16.10 1.65 -11.38
N LYS A 366 -15.07 2.05 -10.65
CA LYS A 366 -13.72 2.21 -11.19
C LYS A 366 -13.08 0.87 -11.54
N LYS A 367 -13.14 -0.10 -10.61
CA LYS A 367 -12.49 -1.40 -10.73
C LYS A 367 -13.03 -2.23 -11.90
N TRP A 368 -14.35 -2.25 -12.11
CA TRP A 368 -14.99 -3.15 -13.06
C TRP A 368 -15.39 -2.50 -14.38
N PHE A 369 -15.67 -1.19 -14.35
CA PHE A 369 -16.22 -0.49 -15.51
C PHE A 369 -15.33 0.69 -15.97
N GLY A 370 -14.26 1.01 -15.26
CA GLY A 370 -13.42 2.17 -15.57
C GLY A 370 -14.13 3.52 -15.36
N ILE A 371 -15.29 3.49 -14.72
CA ILE A 371 -16.14 4.67 -14.54
C ILE A 371 -15.63 5.51 -13.38
N LYS A 372 -15.30 6.77 -13.66
CA LYS A 372 -14.93 7.76 -12.63
C LYS A 372 -16.19 8.28 -11.94
N ALA A 373 -16.23 8.12 -10.62
CA ALA A 373 -17.29 8.66 -9.78
C ALA A 373 -16.71 9.69 -8.81
N THR A 374 -17.45 10.78 -8.58
CA THR A 374 -17.08 11.80 -7.62
C THR A 374 -17.87 11.62 -6.35
N VAL A 375 -17.20 11.48 -5.22
CA VAL A 375 -17.84 11.34 -3.90
C VAL A 375 -17.84 12.69 -3.20
N TYR A 376 -19.01 13.20 -2.88
CA TYR A 376 -19.23 14.43 -2.12
C TYR A 376 -19.76 14.11 -0.74
N TYR A 377 -19.24 14.80 0.27
CA TYR A 377 -19.81 14.83 1.60
C TYR A 377 -20.60 16.12 1.81
N GLY A 378 -21.78 16.03 2.37
CA GLY A 378 -22.64 17.18 2.61
C GLY A 378 -23.67 16.97 3.72
N TRP A 379 -24.43 18.00 4.00
CA TRP A 379 -25.50 17.99 5.01
C TRP A 379 -26.82 18.36 4.38
N SER A 380 -27.89 17.66 4.74
CA SER A 380 -29.26 18.10 4.48
C SER A 380 -29.68 19.06 5.58
N LYS A 381 -30.27 20.20 5.20
CA LYS A 381 -30.95 21.07 6.17
C LYS A 381 -32.19 20.34 6.70
N GLU A 382 -32.62 20.71 7.91
CA GLU A 382 -33.92 20.31 8.40
C GLU A 382 -35.00 20.74 7.40
N ARG A 383 -35.90 19.85 7.05
CA ARG A 383 -37.01 20.09 6.12
C ARG A 383 -38.33 19.58 6.73
N LYS A 384 -39.33 20.39 6.65
CA LYS A 384 -40.71 19.98 6.93
C LYS A 384 -41.31 19.49 5.62
N ILE A 385 -41.67 18.22 5.55
CA ILE A 385 -42.45 17.63 4.44
C ILE A 385 -43.76 17.19 5.02
N GLU A 386 -44.85 17.89 4.65
CA GLU A 386 -46.16 17.70 5.20
C GLU A 386 -46.18 17.72 6.76
N ASN A 387 -46.50 16.63 7.41
CA ASN A 387 -46.53 16.53 8.87
C ASN A 387 -45.24 15.94 9.50
N ARG A 388 -44.16 15.81 8.71
CA ARG A 388 -42.87 15.25 9.20
C ARG A 388 -41.78 16.31 9.17
N ILE A 389 -41.03 16.37 10.27
CA ILE A 389 -39.77 17.12 10.33
C ILE A 389 -38.67 16.11 10.05
N LEU A 390 -37.98 16.25 8.92
CA LEU A 390 -36.76 15.54 8.64
C LEU A 390 -35.62 16.30 9.30
N ALA A 391 -35.00 15.67 10.30
CA ALA A 391 -33.87 16.25 11.00
C ALA A 391 -32.67 16.49 10.07
N LYS A 392 -31.81 17.42 10.44
CA LYS A 392 -30.52 17.62 9.77
C LYS A 392 -29.74 16.31 9.80
N SER A 393 -29.29 15.84 8.63
CA SER A 393 -28.41 14.67 8.52
C SER A 393 -27.28 14.92 7.53
N ASP A 394 -26.15 14.31 7.79
CA ASP A 394 -25.05 14.20 6.84
C ASP A 394 -25.37 13.16 5.76
N TYR A 395 -24.77 13.32 4.60
CA TYR A 395 -24.89 12.35 3.50
C TYR A 395 -23.62 12.34 2.65
N TYR A 396 -23.43 11.24 1.94
CA TYR A 396 -22.51 11.07 0.84
C TYR A 396 -23.30 11.01 -0.46
N LYS A 397 -22.83 11.73 -1.47
CA LYS A 397 -23.39 11.68 -2.82
C LYS A 397 -22.31 11.27 -3.79
N VAL A 398 -22.58 10.24 -4.57
CA VAL A 398 -21.71 9.74 -5.62
C VAL A 398 -22.32 10.15 -6.96
N ASP A 399 -21.65 11.03 -7.69
CA ASP A 399 -22.10 11.52 -9.00
C ASP A 399 -21.22 10.94 -10.11
N VAL A 400 -21.87 10.50 -11.18
CA VAL A 400 -21.26 10.04 -12.43
C VAL A 400 -21.90 10.81 -13.59
N TYR A 401 -21.07 11.36 -14.44
CA TYR A 401 -21.50 12.14 -15.61
C TYR A 401 -20.97 11.50 -16.89
N GLY A 402 -21.75 11.59 -17.95
CA GLY A 402 -21.37 11.30 -19.31
C GLY A 402 -22.03 10.07 -19.92
N TYR A 403 -22.18 10.13 -21.24
CA TYR A 403 -22.83 9.11 -22.05
C TYR A 403 -22.15 7.75 -21.92
N ASP A 404 -20.81 7.71 -22.11
CA ASP A 404 -20.06 6.45 -22.13
C ASP A 404 -20.17 5.68 -20.80
N ALA A 405 -20.16 6.43 -19.67
CA ALA A 405 -20.32 5.82 -18.35
C ALA A 405 -21.72 5.24 -18.15
N CYS A 406 -22.75 5.92 -18.67
CA CYS A 406 -24.13 5.46 -18.60
C CYS A 406 -24.35 4.25 -19.52
N VAL A 407 -23.78 4.23 -20.73
CA VAL A 407 -23.83 3.07 -21.62
C VAL A 407 -23.12 1.88 -20.96
N GLU A 408 -21.90 2.09 -20.47
CA GLU A 408 -21.08 1.02 -19.86
C GLU A 408 -21.79 0.33 -18.70
N LEU A 409 -22.52 1.08 -17.84
CA LEU A 409 -23.21 0.47 -16.72
C LEU A 409 -24.60 -0.06 -17.07
N PHE A 410 -25.38 0.68 -17.88
CA PHE A 410 -26.80 0.41 -18.13
C PHE A 410 -27.10 -0.17 -19.51
N GLN A 411 -26.06 -0.54 -20.27
CA GLN A 411 -26.24 -1.25 -21.53
C GLN A 411 -27.24 -2.39 -21.36
N ASP A 412 -28.15 -2.52 -22.30
CA ASP A 412 -29.21 -3.56 -22.33
C ASP A 412 -30.30 -3.44 -21.24
N TYR A 413 -30.21 -2.50 -20.29
CA TYR A 413 -31.21 -2.35 -19.23
C TYR A 413 -32.23 -1.23 -19.52
N TYR A 414 -31.79 -0.02 -19.86
CA TYR A 414 -32.69 1.08 -20.25
C TYR A 414 -32.90 1.19 -21.76
N GLY A 415 -32.52 0.19 -22.55
CA GLY A 415 -32.57 0.19 -24.00
C GLY A 415 -31.50 1.05 -24.64
N GLU A 416 -31.62 1.31 -25.95
CA GLU A 416 -30.67 2.18 -26.67
C GLU A 416 -30.70 3.61 -26.13
N LEU A 417 -29.53 4.09 -25.70
CA LEU A 417 -29.31 5.46 -25.31
C LEU A 417 -28.83 6.26 -26.54
N PRO A 418 -29.61 7.25 -27.05
CA PRO A 418 -29.18 8.06 -28.19
C PRO A 418 -27.84 8.76 -27.93
N GLN A 419 -26.92 8.64 -28.90
CA GLN A 419 -25.63 9.30 -28.80
C GLN A 419 -25.76 10.83 -28.80
N PRO A 420 -24.98 11.55 -27.95
CA PRO A 420 -24.92 12.99 -28.02
C PRO A 420 -24.19 13.47 -29.28
N ILE A 421 -24.63 14.60 -29.84
CA ILE A 421 -24.11 15.17 -31.08
C ILE A 421 -22.65 15.65 -30.93
N SER A 422 -22.18 15.93 -29.71
CA SER A 422 -20.80 16.31 -29.44
C SER A 422 -20.07 15.15 -28.74
N ASN A 423 -18.94 14.73 -29.32
CA ASN A 423 -18.03 13.71 -28.76
C ASN A 423 -17.36 14.19 -27.44
N PHE A 424 -18.12 14.45 -26.40
CA PHE A 424 -17.59 14.61 -25.06
C PHE A 424 -17.41 13.23 -24.45
N SER A 425 -16.22 12.64 -24.67
CA SER A 425 -15.85 11.42 -23.96
C SER A 425 -15.73 11.72 -22.46
N SER A 426 -16.64 11.18 -21.67
CA SER A 426 -16.59 11.25 -20.19
C SER A 426 -15.54 10.31 -19.59
N LEU A 427 -15.04 9.39 -20.38
CA LEU A 427 -13.94 8.48 -20.02
C LEU A 427 -12.56 9.15 -20.13
N ARG A 428 -12.46 10.47 -19.85
CA ARG A 428 -11.14 11.11 -19.71
C ARG A 428 -10.39 10.42 -18.57
N LYS A 429 -9.27 9.82 -18.92
CA LYS A 429 -8.43 8.99 -18.05
C LYS A 429 -7.72 9.74 -16.93
N GLU A 430 -7.94 11.05 -16.76
CA GLU A 430 -7.12 11.92 -15.93
C GLU A 430 -8.00 12.78 -15.01
N ASP A 431 -7.62 12.86 -13.73
CA ASP A 431 -8.17 13.84 -12.79
C ASP A 431 -7.05 14.81 -12.38
N ARG A 432 -7.02 15.96 -13.00
CA ARG A 432 -6.00 16.98 -12.77
C ARG A 432 -6.18 17.61 -11.41
N ILE A 433 -5.11 17.67 -10.63
CA ILE A 433 -5.11 18.30 -9.31
C ILE A 433 -5.18 19.82 -9.47
N LEU A 434 -6.17 20.43 -8.80
CA LEU A 434 -6.46 21.86 -8.90
C LEU A 434 -5.94 22.68 -7.73
N SER A 435 -5.94 22.12 -6.51
CA SER A 435 -5.46 22.82 -5.33
C SER A 435 -4.82 21.89 -4.32
N ILE A 436 -3.87 22.43 -3.58
CA ILE A 436 -3.20 21.84 -2.42
C ILE A 436 -3.27 22.90 -1.34
N GLU A 437 -4.05 22.67 -0.29
CA GLU A 437 -4.36 23.64 0.76
C GLU A 437 -4.03 23.03 2.12
N GLU A 438 -3.52 23.79 3.07
CA GLU A 438 -3.38 23.34 4.44
C GLU A 438 -4.75 22.95 5.01
N SER A 439 -4.79 21.87 5.79
CA SER A 439 -6.00 21.37 6.45
C SER A 439 -5.85 21.47 7.97
N GLU A 440 -6.98 21.41 8.68
CA GLU A 440 -6.96 21.34 10.14
C GLU A 440 -6.12 20.16 10.63
N LYS A 441 -5.46 20.31 11.76
CA LYS A 441 -4.62 19.26 12.34
C LYS A 441 -5.47 18.05 12.70
N GLU A 442 -5.10 16.90 12.18
CA GLU A 442 -5.68 15.61 12.49
C GLU A 442 -4.58 14.53 12.46
N THR A 443 -4.81 13.42 13.16
CA THR A 443 -3.91 12.27 13.08
C THR A 443 -4.01 11.64 11.70
N LEU A 444 -2.89 11.49 11.04
CA LEU A 444 -2.75 10.83 9.76
C LEU A 444 -2.33 9.36 9.97
N TYR A 445 -2.69 8.45 9.05
CA TYR A 445 -2.45 7.00 9.18
C TYR A 445 -1.84 6.40 7.91
N ASP A 446 -1.05 5.37 8.02
CA ASP A 446 -0.57 4.54 6.89
C ASP A 446 -0.52 3.05 7.23
N ILE A 447 -0.32 2.26 6.18
CA ILE A 447 -0.29 0.82 6.29
C ILE A 447 0.85 0.24 5.49
N THR A 448 1.40 -0.85 6.00
CA THR A 448 2.35 -1.69 5.27
C THR A 448 1.63 -2.95 4.81
N LEU A 449 1.83 -3.32 3.55
CA LEU A 449 1.28 -4.53 2.96
C LEU A 449 2.31 -5.66 2.95
N ALA A 450 1.83 -6.89 3.13
CA ALA A 450 2.66 -8.10 3.09
C ALA A 450 3.38 -8.27 1.76
N TYR A 451 4.46 -9.03 1.80
CA TYR A 451 5.27 -9.37 0.63
C TYR A 451 4.44 -9.99 -0.49
N GLY A 452 4.84 -9.72 -1.73
CA GLY A 452 4.12 -10.19 -2.92
C GLY A 452 3.02 -9.23 -3.40
N SER A 453 2.61 -8.20 -2.63
CA SER A 453 1.69 -7.14 -3.07
C SER A 453 2.41 -6.02 -3.85
N SER A 454 1.70 -5.20 -4.62
CA SER A 454 2.32 -4.08 -5.37
C SER A 454 2.72 -2.90 -4.48
N HIS A 455 2.42 -2.91 -3.18
CA HIS A 455 2.57 -1.79 -2.25
C HIS A 455 1.94 -0.47 -2.72
N VAL A 456 1.38 -0.47 -3.91
CA VAL A 456 0.48 0.54 -4.44
C VAL A 456 -0.92 0.05 -4.22
N PHE A 457 -1.75 0.83 -3.56
CA PHE A 457 -3.11 0.42 -3.23
C PHE A 457 -4.12 1.53 -3.52
N PRO A 458 -5.37 1.16 -3.84
CA PRO A 458 -6.42 2.13 -4.13
C PRO A 458 -6.97 2.76 -2.85
N ILE A 459 -7.11 4.08 -2.87
CA ILE A 459 -7.74 4.88 -1.81
C ILE A 459 -8.95 5.64 -2.34
N ASN A 460 -9.83 6.08 -1.43
CA ASN A 460 -10.95 6.99 -1.69
C ASN A 460 -11.72 6.70 -2.98
N GLY A 461 -12.08 5.42 -3.19
CA GLY A 461 -12.84 4.97 -4.36
C GLY A 461 -11.95 4.62 -5.56
N GLY A 462 -10.67 4.32 -5.40
CA GLY A 462 -9.82 3.68 -6.42
C GLY A 462 -8.70 4.54 -7.01
N TRP A 463 -8.30 5.63 -6.37
CA TRP A 463 -7.10 6.40 -6.73
C TRP A 463 -5.86 5.73 -6.17
N LEU A 464 -4.77 5.68 -6.95
CA LEU A 464 -3.57 4.96 -6.55
C LEU A 464 -2.63 5.81 -5.71
N THR A 465 -2.29 5.28 -4.54
CA THR A 465 -1.23 5.77 -3.68
C THR A 465 -0.25 4.66 -3.36
N HIS A 466 0.90 5.01 -2.85
CA HIS A 466 1.95 4.07 -2.48
C HIS A 466 2.21 4.14 -0.98
N ASN A 467 2.39 2.99 -0.33
CA ASN A 467 3.00 2.99 0.98
C ASN A 467 4.49 3.29 0.82
N CYS A 468 5.05 4.10 1.70
CA CYS A 468 6.48 4.36 1.72
C CYS A 468 7.22 3.22 2.40
N GLY A 469 8.41 2.86 1.93
CA GLY A 469 9.20 1.82 2.53
C GLY A 469 10.63 2.28 2.79
N GLY A 470 11.22 1.88 3.90
CA GLY A 470 12.57 2.17 4.33
C GLY A 470 12.71 3.59 4.93
N GLY A 471 12.95 3.74 6.25
CA GLY A 471 12.90 4.99 6.99
C GLY A 471 13.84 6.10 6.52
N ASN A 472 13.44 7.30 6.78
CA ASN A 472 14.26 8.48 6.62
C ASN A 472 14.89 8.83 7.97
N LEU A 473 16.19 8.64 8.07
CA LEU A 473 16.97 8.97 9.26
C LEU A 473 16.75 10.41 9.74
N MET A 474 16.61 11.34 8.79
CA MET A 474 16.40 12.76 9.09
C MET A 474 15.02 13.07 9.71
N GLU A 475 14.12 12.08 9.72
CA GLU A 475 12.81 12.18 10.36
C GLU A 475 12.77 11.58 11.78
N TYR A 476 13.85 10.97 12.24
CA TYR A 476 13.94 10.46 13.61
C TYR A 476 14.11 11.63 14.60
N PRO A 477 13.15 11.85 15.55
CA PRO A 477 13.12 13.06 16.36
C PRO A 477 14.33 13.21 17.28
N ASP A 478 14.85 12.10 17.79
CA ASP A 478 15.98 12.08 18.73
C ASP A 478 17.30 11.72 18.04
N LEU A 479 17.44 12.02 16.74
CA LEU A 479 18.64 11.68 15.95
C LEU A 479 19.91 12.25 16.56
N VAL A 480 19.93 13.54 16.89
CA VAL A 480 21.14 14.19 17.44
C VAL A 480 21.50 13.64 18.82
N PRO A 481 20.57 13.59 19.81
CA PRO A 481 20.83 12.94 21.10
C PRO A 481 21.31 11.49 20.98
N LEU A 482 20.73 10.72 20.05
CA LEU A 482 21.16 9.35 19.80
C LEU A 482 22.61 9.30 19.30
N LEU A 483 22.95 10.09 18.29
CA LEU A 483 24.32 10.15 17.74
C LEU A 483 25.33 10.62 18.80
N GLU A 484 24.96 11.55 19.69
CA GLU A 484 25.77 11.96 20.85
C GLU A 484 26.02 10.79 21.80
N ARG A 485 24.98 10.01 22.14
CA ARG A 485 25.10 8.79 22.96
C ARG A 485 26.01 7.77 22.29
N LEU A 486 25.82 7.47 21.00
CA LEU A 486 26.64 6.52 20.27
C LEU A 486 28.11 6.94 20.23
N LYS A 487 28.39 8.24 20.09
CA LYS A 487 29.75 8.79 20.19
C LYS A 487 30.35 8.57 21.57
N THR A 488 29.59 8.72 22.67
CA THR A 488 30.12 8.44 24.03
C THR A 488 30.48 6.96 24.22
N LEU A 489 29.77 6.06 23.57
CA LEU A 489 30.05 4.61 23.52
C LEU A 489 31.16 4.25 22.51
N LYS A 490 31.75 5.24 21.84
CA LYS A 490 32.79 5.09 20.81
C LYS A 490 32.31 4.27 19.60
N LEU A 491 31.01 4.26 19.32
CA LEU A 491 30.46 3.64 18.11
C LEU A 491 30.67 4.55 16.90
N ILE A 492 30.92 3.95 15.73
CA ILE A 492 31.12 4.66 14.47
C ILE A 492 29.78 4.78 13.75
N SER A 493 29.15 5.94 13.85
CA SER A 493 27.88 6.18 13.19
C SER A 493 28.09 6.55 11.72
N ASN A 494 27.62 5.71 10.80
CA ASN A 494 27.48 6.02 9.39
C ASN A 494 26.00 6.17 9.06
N ILE A 495 25.67 7.18 8.26
CA ILE A 495 24.28 7.40 7.84
C ILE A 495 24.15 7.26 6.33
N THR A 496 23.03 6.69 5.90
CA THR A 496 22.62 6.70 4.49
C THR A 496 21.34 7.50 4.34
N VAL A 497 21.35 8.48 3.44
CA VAL A 497 20.22 9.36 3.15
C VAL A 497 19.91 9.37 1.66
N HIS A 498 18.68 9.67 1.29
CA HIS A 498 18.32 9.95 -0.10
C HIS A 498 18.89 11.32 -0.51
N GLN A 499 19.27 11.50 -1.79
CA GLN A 499 19.82 12.77 -2.30
C GLN A 499 18.97 13.98 -1.92
N TRP A 500 17.64 13.87 -2.01
CA TRP A 500 16.75 14.95 -1.64
C TRP A 500 16.86 15.36 -0.17
N ASP A 501 16.96 14.38 0.75
CA ASP A 501 17.16 14.65 2.18
C ASP A 501 18.53 15.22 2.47
N PHE A 502 19.53 14.76 1.76
CA PHE A 502 20.87 15.32 1.81
C PHE A 502 20.90 16.80 1.40
N GLU A 503 20.26 17.14 0.29
CA GLU A 503 20.19 18.52 -0.19
C GLU A 503 19.37 19.43 0.72
N LYS A 504 18.25 18.93 1.22
CA LYS A 504 17.34 19.65 2.13
C LYS A 504 17.95 19.90 3.51
N ASN A 505 18.65 18.92 4.06
CA ASN A 505 19.23 18.99 5.41
C ASN A 505 20.75 19.16 5.38
N PHE A 506 21.27 19.75 4.33
CA PHE A 506 22.71 19.86 4.08
C PHE A 506 23.48 20.44 5.26
N ASP A 507 23.01 21.56 5.82
CA ASP A 507 23.69 22.25 6.94
C ASP A 507 23.70 21.40 8.21
N LEU A 508 22.63 20.68 8.50
CA LEU A 508 22.57 19.75 9.62
C LEU A 508 23.54 18.59 9.42
N ILE A 509 23.51 17.94 8.25
CA ILE A 509 24.37 16.80 7.93
C ILE A 509 25.84 17.25 7.94
N LYS A 510 26.13 18.45 7.43
CA LYS A 510 27.48 19.03 7.48
C LYS A 510 27.93 19.24 8.92
N LYS A 511 27.07 19.80 9.78
CA LYS A 511 27.34 19.96 11.23
C LYS A 511 27.61 18.61 11.89
N LEU A 512 26.76 17.59 11.65
CA LEU A 512 26.93 16.24 12.22
C LEU A 512 28.30 15.63 11.83
N SER A 513 28.74 15.85 10.58
CA SER A 513 30.03 15.39 10.10
C SER A 513 31.20 16.17 10.71
N ASP A 514 31.12 17.49 10.78
CA ASP A 514 32.18 18.35 11.36
C ASP A 514 32.36 18.11 12.86
N GLU A 515 31.27 17.86 13.58
CA GLU A 515 31.28 17.51 15.01
C GLU A 515 31.64 16.04 15.26
N LYS A 516 31.90 15.25 14.22
CA LYS A 516 32.19 13.80 14.30
C LYS A 516 31.09 13.02 15.04
N LEU A 517 29.85 13.41 14.84
CA LEU A 517 28.67 12.62 15.23
C LEU A 517 28.35 11.54 14.18
N ILE A 518 28.75 11.80 12.93
CA ILE A 518 28.80 10.81 11.87
C ILE A 518 30.19 10.78 11.24
N TYR A 519 30.64 9.60 10.82
CA TYR A 519 31.93 9.38 10.17
C TYR A 519 31.79 9.13 8.67
N GLY A 520 30.84 8.30 8.25
CA GLY A 520 30.51 8.02 6.86
C GLY A 520 29.14 8.59 6.48
N LEU A 521 29.05 9.07 5.23
CA LEU A 521 27.80 9.57 4.64
C LEU A 521 27.56 8.86 3.31
N GLY A 522 26.55 7.99 3.25
CA GLY A 522 26.00 7.44 2.01
C GLY A 522 24.90 8.34 1.46
N VAL A 523 24.93 8.67 0.16
CA VAL A 523 23.87 9.42 -0.50
C VAL A 523 23.35 8.63 -1.68
N SER A 524 22.11 8.15 -1.59
CA SER A 524 21.43 7.43 -2.68
C SER A 524 21.06 8.39 -3.81
N LEU A 525 21.65 8.18 -4.98
CA LEU A 525 21.55 9.04 -6.16
C LEU A 525 20.14 9.05 -6.76
N ASP A 526 19.59 10.23 -7.00
CA ASP A 526 18.40 10.48 -7.83
C ASP A 526 18.80 11.11 -9.17
N LYS A 527 19.42 12.29 -9.14
CA LYS A 527 19.89 13.01 -10.34
C LYS A 527 21.28 13.61 -10.13
N VAL A 528 22.02 13.74 -11.23
CA VAL A 528 23.34 14.38 -11.20
C VAL A 528 23.19 15.84 -11.58
N THR A 529 23.53 16.73 -10.64
CA THR A 529 23.64 18.19 -10.86
C THR A 529 25.02 18.68 -10.42
N PRO A 530 25.53 19.81 -10.96
CA PRO A 530 26.78 20.40 -10.50
C PRO A 530 26.75 20.72 -9.00
N GLU A 531 25.63 21.25 -8.50
CA GLU A 531 25.45 21.58 -7.08
C GLU A 531 25.54 20.36 -6.18
N PHE A 532 24.96 19.24 -6.59
CA PHE A 532 25.05 17.96 -5.87
C PHE A 532 26.50 17.48 -5.79
N ILE A 533 27.22 17.52 -6.91
CA ILE A 533 28.65 17.15 -6.98
C ILE A 533 29.47 18.01 -6.02
N ASP A 534 29.28 19.33 -6.04
CA ASP A 534 30.02 20.26 -5.20
C ASP A 534 29.71 20.12 -3.71
N LYS A 535 28.45 19.80 -3.37
CA LYS A 535 28.05 19.44 -2.00
C LYS A 535 28.71 18.14 -1.53
N MET A 536 28.72 17.10 -2.36
CA MET A 536 29.36 15.81 -2.02
C MET A 536 30.87 15.91 -1.81
N LYS A 537 31.57 16.77 -2.54
CA LYS A 537 32.99 17.01 -2.36
C LYS A 537 33.39 17.57 -0.99
N GLN A 538 32.44 18.14 -0.25
CA GLN A 538 32.68 18.67 1.11
C GLN A 538 32.74 17.58 2.18
N PHE A 539 32.41 16.33 1.84
CA PHE A 539 32.45 15.19 2.74
C PHE A 539 33.56 14.21 2.35
N PRO A 540 34.68 14.17 3.08
CA PRO A 540 35.82 13.28 2.75
C PRO A 540 35.43 11.80 2.74
N ASN A 541 34.46 11.38 3.59
CA ASN A 541 33.92 10.05 3.66
C ASN A 541 32.49 9.97 3.06
N GLY A 542 32.14 10.90 2.16
CA GLY A 542 30.93 10.86 1.37
C GLY A 542 31.03 9.83 0.25
N VAL A 543 30.04 8.96 0.13
CA VAL A 543 29.94 7.91 -0.88
C VAL A 543 28.61 8.03 -1.59
N ILE A 544 28.60 8.10 -2.91
CA ILE A 544 27.37 8.11 -3.71
C ILE A 544 26.94 6.67 -3.96
N HIS A 545 25.76 6.33 -3.52
CA HIS A 545 25.15 5.02 -3.76
C HIS A 545 24.43 5.01 -5.10
N VAL A 546 24.80 4.10 -5.99
CA VAL A 546 24.14 3.88 -7.28
C VAL A 546 23.69 2.43 -7.39
N ILE A 547 22.50 2.19 -7.94
CA ILE A 547 21.93 0.85 -8.05
C ILE A 547 22.11 0.33 -9.48
N ASN A 548 22.71 -0.85 -9.61
CA ASN A 548 22.87 -1.56 -10.88
C ASN A 548 21.51 -1.85 -11.53
N GLY A 549 21.28 -1.35 -12.74
CA GLY A 549 19.98 -1.45 -13.43
C GLY A 549 19.05 -0.24 -13.21
N ILE A 550 19.33 0.64 -12.25
CA ILE A 550 18.64 1.92 -12.06
C ILE A 550 19.48 3.05 -12.61
N VAL A 551 20.75 3.15 -12.20
CA VAL A 551 21.66 4.17 -12.71
C VAL A 551 21.85 4.07 -14.24
N THR A 552 21.88 5.20 -14.89
CA THR A 552 22.08 5.28 -16.35
C THR A 552 23.58 5.56 -16.67
N GLY A 553 24.00 5.15 -17.88
CA GLY A 553 25.35 5.46 -18.34
C GLY A 553 25.65 6.97 -18.42
N VAL A 554 24.63 7.79 -18.68
CA VAL A 554 24.73 9.26 -18.68
C VAL A 554 25.01 9.78 -17.27
N GLN A 555 24.33 9.27 -16.24
CA GLN A 555 24.59 9.64 -14.84
C GLN A 555 26.00 9.23 -14.42
N MET A 556 26.45 8.02 -14.79
CA MET A 556 27.81 7.56 -14.49
C MET A 556 28.90 8.46 -15.15
N MET A 557 28.67 8.85 -16.41
CA MET A 557 29.59 9.78 -17.10
C MET A 557 29.60 11.19 -16.48
N ALA A 558 28.43 11.68 -16.03
CA ALA A 558 28.31 12.99 -15.40
C ALA A 558 28.98 13.03 -14.00
N LEU A 559 29.04 11.92 -13.30
CA LEU A 559 29.77 11.78 -12.02
C LEU A 559 31.26 11.55 -12.21
N ALA A 560 31.73 11.09 -13.39
CA ALA A 560 33.10 10.71 -13.65
C ALA A 560 34.07 11.89 -13.49
N ASN A 561 35.29 11.60 -13.07
CA ASN A 561 36.41 12.54 -12.98
C ASN A 561 36.22 13.74 -12.03
N ASN A 562 35.29 13.60 -11.08
CA ASN A 562 35.01 14.60 -10.04
C ASN A 562 35.68 14.30 -8.69
N GLY A 563 36.51 13.25 -8.60
CA GLY A 563 37.18 12.86 -7.35
C GLY A 563 36.25 12.24 -6.31
N LEU A 564 35.09 11.77 -6.73
CA LEU A 564 34.04 11.19 -5.88
C LEU A 564 34.32 9.71 -5.55
N LYS A 565 33.73 9.22 -4.47
CA LYS A 565 33.66 7.80 -4.13
C LYS A 565 32.23 7.29 -4.47
N ILE A 566 32.14 6.09 -5.04
CA ILE A 566 30.83 5.45 -5.32
C ILE A 566 30.75 4.06 -4.70
N LEU A 567 29.55 3.69 -4.30
CA LEU A 567 29.15 2.32 -3.94
C LEU A 567 28.12 1.85 -4.95
N ILE A 568 28.43 0.81 -5.71
CA ILE A 568 27.52 0.17 -6.62
C ILE A 568 26.76 -0.92 -5.86
N LEU A 569 25.47 -0.72 -5.68
CA LEU A 569 24.56 -1.67 -5.08
C LEU A 569 23.97 -2.58 -6.16
N GLY A 570 23.89 -3.89 -5.88
CA GLY A 570 23.19 -4.82 -6.73
C GLY A 570 21.69 -4.54 -6.77
N TYR A 571 21.07 -4.78 -7.93
CA TYR A 571 19.62 -4.68 -8.04
C TYR A 571 18.97 -5.80 -7.24
N LYS A 572 18.29 -5.47 -6.17
CA LYS A 572 17.65 -6.42 -5.25
C LYS A 572 16.28 -6.83 -5.79
N THR A 573 16.14 -8.09 -6.20
CA THR A 573 14.87 -8.69 -6.64
C THR A 573 14.06 -9.22 -5.45
N VAL A 574 13.97 -8.43 -4.38
CA VAL A 574 13.15 -8.69 -3.20
C VAL A 574 12.20 -7.51 -2.99
N ARG A 575 11.09 -7.76 -2.36
CA ARG A 575 10.10 -6.73 -2.01
C ARG A 575 9.73 -5.87 -3.22
N ARG A 576 9.87 -4.54 -3.18
CA ARG A 576 9.55 -3.64 -4.30
C ARG A 576 10.45 -3.83 -5.51
N GLY A 577 11.73 -4.13 -5.29
CA GLY A 577 12.67 -4.38 -6.37
C GLY A 577 12.26 -5.54 -7.27
N ASN A 578 11.71 -6.62 -6.71
CA ASN A 578 11.21 -7.76 -7.47
C ASN A 578 10.05 -7.35 -8.41
N LYS A 579 9.15 -6.52 -7.94
CA LYS A 579 7.97 -6.08 -8.72
C LYS A 579 8.34 -5.15 -9.85
N LEU A 580 9.22 -4.19 -9.59
CA LEU A 580 9.73 -3.31 -10.63
C LEU A 580 10.43 -4.13 -11.72
N TYR A 581 11.14 -5.19 -11.33
CA TYR A 581 11.83 -6.07 -12.26
C TYR A 581 10.86 -6.86 -13.16
N HIS A 582 9.76 -7.38 -12.61
CA HIS A 582 8.75 -8.12 -13.37
C HIS A 582 7.67 -7.25 -14.04
N SER A 583 7.83 -5.93 -13.99
CA SER A 583 6.97 -5.00 -14.73
C SER A 583 7.52 -4.76 -16.15
N ASN A 584 6.80 -3.97 -16.94
CA ASN A 584 7.25 -3.50 -18.25
C ASN A 584 8.57 -2.70 -18.23
N VAL A 585 9.03 -2.27 -17.05
CA VAL A 585 10.33 -1.61 -16.85
C VAL A 585 11.48 -2.62 -16.70
N GLY A 586 11.21 -3.89 -16.43
CA GLY A 586 12.23 -4.93 -16.22
C GLY A 586 13.22 -5.06 -17.38
N TYR A 587 12.74 -4.97 -18.60
CA TYR A 587 13.62 -4.95 -19.79
C TYR A 587 14.62 -3.77 -19.76
N ALA A 588 14.18 -2.60 -19.32
CA ALA A 588 15.07 -1.44 -19.19
C ALA A 588 16.11 -1.63 -18.07
N ILE A 589 15.73 -2.30 -16.97
CA ILE A 589 16.62 -2.66 -15.88
C ILE A 589 17.72 -3.60 -16.38
N ASP A 590 17.37 -4.67 -17.08
CA ASP A 590 18.35 -5.62 -17.62
C ASP A 590 19.26 -4.99 -18.67
N LYS A 591 18.73 -4.13 -19.52
CA LYS A 591 19.53 -3.35 -20.46
C LYS A 591 20.56 -2.47 -19.74
N ARG A 592 20.18 -1.79 -18.66
CA ARG A 592 21.07 -0.97 -17.85
C ARG A 592 22.11 -1.81 -17.10
N LYS A 593 21.73 -2.97 -16.56
CA LYS A 593 22.66 -3.93 -15.96
C LYS A 593 23.73 -4.35 -16.98
N THR A 594 23.32 -4.72 -18.18
CA THR A 594 24.24 -5.08 -19.26
C THR A 594 25.14 -3.94 -19.67
N LEU A 595 24.61 -2.72 -19.76
CA LEU A 595 25.40 -1.53 -20.06
C LEU A 595 26.46 -1.26 -18.98
N LEU A 596 26.09 -1.29 -17.70
CA LEU A 596 27.03 -1.07 -16.60
C LEU A 596 28.07 -2.19 -16.52
N TYR A 597 27.66 -3.46 -16.72
CA TYR A 597 28.59 -4.60 -16.82
C TYR A 597 29.67 -4.38 -17.89
N ASN A 598 29.29 -3.89 -19.07
CA ASN A 598 30.23 -3.62 -20.17
C ASN A 598 31.08 -2.36 -19.95
N GLN A 599 30.52 -1.36 -19.25
CA GLN A 599 31.24 -0.11 -18.96
C GLN A 599 32.22 -0.23 -17.77
N LEU A 600 32.04 -1.24 -16.92
CA LEU A 600 32.77 -1.38 -15.67
C LEU A 600 34.29 -1.42 -15.90
N GLU A 601 34.76 -2.11 -16.94
CA GLU A 601 36.17 -2.16 -17.31
C GLU A 601 36.73 -0.78 -17.59
N LYS A 602 35.99 0.05 -18.35
CA LYS A 602 36.37 1.42 -18.66
C LYS A 602 36.39 2.29 -17.41
N ILE A 603 35.35 2.18 -16.56
CA ILE A 603 35.24 2.92 -15.29
C ILE A 603 36.49 2.68 -14.42
N LEU A 604 36.92 1.42 -14.30
CA LEU A 604 38.06 1.05 -13.48
C LEU A 604 39.40 1.45 -14.12
N LYS A 605 39.60 1.16 -15.41
CA LYS A 605 40.86 1.46 -16.12
C LYS A 605 41.15 2.97 -16.26
N GLU A 606 40.09 3.77 -16.47
CA GLU A 606 40.23 5.21 -16.63
C GLU A 606 40.13 5.98 -15.30
N ASN A 607 39.97 5.25 -14.17
CA ASN A 607 39.86 5.83 -12.82
C ASN A 607 38.79 6.93 -12.71
N TRP A 608 37.60 6.67 -13.22
CA TRP A 608 36.48 7.64 -13.19
C TRP A 608 36.14 8.14 -11.80
N PHE A 609 36.41 7.34 -10.78
CA PHE A 609 36.13 7.63 -9.38
C PHE A 609 37.35 7.38 -8.49
N LYS A 610 37.45 8.09 -7.38
CA LYS A 610 38.51 7.91 -6.38
C LYS A 610 38.43 6.52 -5.71
N VAL A 611 37.22 6.03 -5.47
CA VAL A 611 36.94 4.68 -4.95
C VAL A 611 35.69 4.16 -5.65
N VAL A 612 35.74 2.90 -6.06
CA VAL A 612 34.56 2.13 -6.54
C VAL A 612 34.40 0.93 -5.62
N SER A 613 33.33 0.92 -4.85
CA SER A 613 32.96 -0.18 -3.97
C SER A 613 31.71 -0.90 -4.49
N PHE A 614 31.51 -2.12 -4.07
CA PHE A 614 30.37 -2.97 -4.47
C PHE A 614 29.77 -3.62 -3.25
N ASP A 615 28.43 -3.72 -3.18
CA ASP A 615 27.82 -4.67 -2.28
C ASP A 615 27.92 -6.11 -2.84
N ASN A 616 27.70 -7.11 -2.01
CA ASN A 616 27.83 -8.52 -2.41
C ASN A 616 26.94 -8.91 -3.59
N LEU A 617 25.76 -8.31 -3.68
CA LEU A 617 24.84 -8.57 -4.80
C LEU A 617 25.34 -7.93 -6.09
N ALA A 618 25.96 -6.74 -6.03
CA ALA A 618 26.58 -6.12 -7.20
C ALA A 618 27.80 -6.93 -7.66
N ILE A 619 28.58 -7.51 -6.74
CA ILE A 619 29.68 -8.42 -7.08
C ILE A 619 29.15 -9.62 -7.88
N LYS A 620 28.09 -10.26 -7.40
CA LYS A 620 27.44 -11.38 -8.12
C LYS A 620 26.90 -10.99 -9.49
N GLN A 621 26.36 -9.79 -9.64
CA GLN A 621 25.75 -9.30 -10.88
C GLN A 621 26.76 -8.76 -11.90
N LEU A 622 27.80 -8.06 -11.46
CA LEU A 622 28.77 -7.36 -12.32
C LEU A 622 30.09 -8.12 -12.50
N LYS A 623 30.36 -9.09 -11.61
CA LYS A 623 31.58 -9.93 -11.62
C LYS A 623 32.87 -9.11 -11.76
N PRO A 624 33.15 -8.11 -10.88
CA PRO A 624 34.31 -7.24 -10.97
C PRO A 624 35.63 -8.02 -10.87
N GLN A 625 35.67 -9.20 -10.23
CA GLN A 625 36.81 -10.09 -10.15
C GLN A 625 37.41 -10.43 -11.52
N ARG A 626 36.63 -10.44 -12.60
CA ARG A 626 37.12 -10.67 -13.98
C ARG A 626 38.00 -9.58 -14.52
N LEU A 627 38.05 -8.40 -13.86
CA LEU A 627 38.74 -7.19 -14.33
C LEU A 627 40.01 -6.87 -13.57
N VAL A 628 40.35 -7.67 -12.55
CA VAL A 628 41.50 -7.51 -11.68
C VAL A 628 42.28 -8.83 -11.60
N SER A 629 43.53 -8.82 -11.13
CA SER A 629 44.29 -10.05 -10.89
C SER A 629 43.69 -10.79 -9.68
N GLU A 630 43.88 -12.11 -9.65
CA GLU A 630 43.46 -12.95 -8.53
C GLU A 630 44.15 -12.52 -7.23
N GLU A 631 45.43 -12.19 -7.28
CA GLU A 631 46.19 -11.66 -6.15
C GLU A 631 45.57 -10.35 -5.63
N TYR A 632 45.26 -9.40 -6.52
CA TYR A 632 44.63 -8.13 -6.13
C TYR A 632 43.23 -8.38 -5.54
N TRP A 633 42.43 -9.30 -6.15
CA TRP A 633 41.09 -9.66 -5.63
C TRP A 633 41.16 -10.20 -4.21
N ASN A 634 42.05 -11.17 -3.97
CA ASN A 634 42.17 -11.83 -2.66
C ASN A 634 42.74 -10.88 -1.59
N THR A 635 43.50 -9.86 -1.98
CA THR A 635 44.11 -8.88 -1.05
C THR A 635 43.17 -7.71 -0.74
N CYS A 636 42.40 -7.23 -1.74
CA CYS A 636 41.65 -5.98 -1.64
C CYS A 636 40.15 -6.17 -1.50
N PHE A 637 39.61 -7.35 -1.82
CA PHE A 637 38.18 -7.63 -1.75
C PHE A 637 37.88 -8.54 -0.58
N MET A 638 37.07 -8.01 0.36
CA MET A 638 36.49 -8.79 1.44
C MET A 638 34.97 -8.70 1.32
N GLY A 639 34.31 -9.86 1.11
CA GLY A 639 32.86 -9.95 1.09
C GLY A 639 32.30 -10.03 2.49
N ASP A 640 31.36 -9.17 2.81
CA ASP A 640 30.70 -9.17 4.13
C ASP A 640 29.78 -10.38 4.35
N ASP A 641 29.29 -11.07 3.31
CA ASP A 641 28.28 -12.15 3.40
C ASP A 641 28.83 -13.54 2.96
N GLY A 642 30.16 -13.75 2.91
CA GLY A 642 30.72 -15.01 2.46
C GLY A 642 30.35 -15.35 1.01
N ILE A 643 30.91 -14.60 0.04
CA ILE A 643 30.61 -14.75 -1.40
C ILE A 643 30.88 -16.18 -1.90
N ASP A 644 31.79 -16.89 -1.29
CA ASP A 644 32.30 -18.21 -1.71
C ASP A 644 31.69 -19.38 -0.95
N GLY A 645 30.58 -19.17 -0.23
CA GLY A 645 29.98 -20.20 0.62
C GLY A 645 30.67 -20.38 1.97
N HIS A 646 31.78 -19.65 2.23
CA HIS A 646 32.39 -19.57 3.55
C HIS A 646 31.62 -18.58 4.41
N GLN A 647 31.24 -18.97 5.61
CA GLN A 647 30.27 -18.28 6.48
C GLN A 647 30.88 -17.15 7.33
N THR A 648 31.88 -16.47 6.85
CA THR A 648 32.58 -15.42 7.59
C THR A 648 32.05 -14.02 7.25
N SER A 649 30.80 -13.76 7.59
CA SER A 649 30.28 -12.38 7.58
C SER A 649 30.72 -11.66 8.84
N ALA A 650 31.36 -10.51 8.70
CA ALA A 650 31.69 -9.63 9.83
C ALA A 650 30.60 -8.55 10.05
N SER A 651 29.41 -8.75 9.47
CA SER A 651 28.28 -7.85 9.59
C SER A 651 26.99 -8.55 10.03
N MET A 652 26.02 -7.81 10.59
CA MET A 652 24.71 -8.28 10.92
C MET A 652 23.65 -7.18 10.76
N TYR A 653 22.39 -7.56 10.86
CA TYR A 653 21.23 -6.65 10.85
C TYR A 653 20.48 -6.74 12.17
N ILE A 654 20.12 -5.58 12.72
CA ILE A 654 19.30 -5.45 13.95
C ILE A 654 18.13 -4.52 13.65
N ASP A 655 16.93 -4.98 13.91
CA ASP A 655 15.69 -4.22 13.77
C ASP A 655 15.14 -3.87 15.18
N LEU A 656 15.47 -2.67 15.66
CA LEU A 656 14.98 -2.19 16.97
C LEU A 656 13.49 -1.80 16.92
N VAL A 657 12.91 -1.66 15.73
CA VAL A 657 11.47 -1.39 15.58
C VAL A 657 10.66 -2.66 15.82
N GLU A 658 11.13 -3.79 15.27
CA GLU A 658 10.47 -5.10 15.40
C GLU A 658 11.07 -5.97 16.51
N ASN A 659 12.14 -5.50 17.16
CA ASN A 659 12.90 -6.25 18.19
C ASN A 659 13.46 -7.59 17.66
N GLU A 660 14.11 -7.54 16.49
CA GLU A 660 14.61 -8.70 15.77
C GLU A 660 16.04 -8.49 15.24
N PHE A 661 16.73 -9.62 14.96
CA PHE A 661 18.04 -9.59 14.31
C PHE A 661 18.14 -10.66 13.20
N ALA A 662 19.05 -10.47 12.26
CA ALA A 662 19.29 -11.36 11.12
C ALA A 662 20.72 -11.20 10.56
N ARG A 663 21.11 -12.05 9.60
CA ARG A 663 22.40 -11.92 8.91
C ARG A 663 22.53 -10.61 8.12
N ASN A 664 21.45 -10.23 7.44
CA ASN A 664 21.40 -8.97 6.68
C ASN A 664 19.95 -8.48 6.53
N SER A 665 19.75 -7.26 6.05
CA SER A 665 18.43 -6.65 5.88
C SER A 665 17.54 -7.35 4.84
N CYS A 666 18.12 -8.15 3.94
CA CYS A 666 17.41 -8.87 2.88
C CYS A 666 16.98 -10.28 3.30
N ASP A 667 17.53 -10.84 4.39
CA ASP A 667 17.11 -12.12 4.95
C ASP A 667 15.81 -11.92 5.72
N VAL A 668 14.70 -12.24 5.05
CA VAL A 668 13.34 -12.04 5.59
C VAL A 668 12.76 -13.29 6.23
N ASP A 669 13.33 -14.43 5.93
CA ASP A 669 12.84 -15.75 6.38
C ASP A 669 13.50 -16.19 7.69
N HIS A 670 14.70 -15.66 8.02
CA HIS A 670 15.46 -15.98 9.21
C HIS A 670 15.63 -14.74 10.10
N ARG A 671 14.52 -14.31 10.71
CA ARG A 671 14.43 -13.23 11.69
C ARG A 671 14.27 -13.82 13.09
N PHE A 672 15.12 -13.40 14.02
CA PHE A 672 15.15 -13.93 15.41
C PHE A 672 14.90 -12.81 16.39
N LYS A 673 14.23 -13.08 17.50
CA LYS A 673 13.95 -12.07 18.54
C LYS A 673 15.21 -11.75 19.33
N ILE A 674 15.41 -10.48 19.64
CA ILE A 674 16.55 -9.97 20.41
C ILE A 674 16.48 -10.52 21.84
N GLU A 675 15.31 -10.45 22.49
CA GLU A 675 15.12 -10.82 23.90
C GLU A 675 16.17 -10.12 24.78
N ASP A 676 16.89 -10.87 25.63
CA ASP A 676 17.95 -10.36 26.50
C ASP A 676 19.37 -10.60 25.94
N LYS A 677 19.49 -10.93 24.65
CA LYS A 677 20.78 -11.23 24.02
C LYS A 677 21.62 -9.99 23.77
N THR A 678 22.89 -10.07 24.09
CA THR A 678 23.90 -9.09 23.66
C THR A 678 24.18 -9.18 22.16
N VAL A 679 24.77 -8.13 21.58
CA VAL A 679 25.12 -8.13 20.15
C VAL A 679 26.08 -9.25 19.80
N THR A 680 27.05 -9.54 20.64
CA THR A 680 27.98 -10.67 20.46
C THR A 680 27.24 -12.01 20.46
N GLU A 681 26.33 -12.24 21.39
CA GLU A 681 25.52 -13.48 21.44
C GLU A 681 24.60 -13.62 20.21
N MET A 682 23.96 -12.54 19.77
CA MET A 682 23.17 -12.52 18.54
C MET A 682 24.03 -12.87 17.32
N TYR A 683 25.22 -12.27 17.21
CA TYR A 683 26.15 -12.52 16.12
C TYR A 683 26.68 -13.97 16.12
N GLN A 684 27.08 -14.50 17.27
CA GLN A 684 27.52 -15.90 17.42
C GLN A 684 26.40 -16.88 17.11
N PHE A 685 25.15 -16.56 17.49
CA PHE A 685 23.98 -17.35 17.12
C PHE A 685 23.83 -17.41 15.58
N LEU A 686 23.94 -16.27 14.88
CA LEU A 686 23.86 -16.23 13.41
C LEU A 686 25.00 -17.02 12.75
N LYS A 687 26.20 -16.99 13.32
CA LYS A 687 27.34 -17.80 12.83
C LYS A 687 27.08 -19.31 12.95
N GLY A 688 26.38 -19.75 13.99
CA GLY A 688 26.01 -21.15 14.21
C GLY A 688 24.90 -21.69 13.31
N LEU A 689 24.18 -20.84 12.60
CA LEU A 689 23.13 -21.26 11.64
C LEU A 689 23.79 -21.82 10.36
N LYS A 690 23.53 -23.09 10.07
CA LYS A 690 24.03 -23.81 8.87
C LYS A 690 23.21 -23.45 7.64
#